data_92806a6d837c74e2586f06ebcd7e2c4b
#
_entry.id   92806a6d837c74e2586f06ebcd7e2c4b
#
_cell.length_a   1.000
_cell.length_b   1.000
_cell.length_c   1.000
_cell.angle_alpha   90.00
_cell.angle_beta   90.00
_cell.angle_gamma   90.00
#
_symmetry.space_group_name_H-M   'P 1'
#
loop_
_entity.id
_entity.type
_entity.pdbx_description
1 polymer ?
#
loop_
_entity_poly.entity_id
_entity_poly.type
_entity_poly.pdbx_seq_one_letter_code
_entity_poly.pdbx_strand_id
1 'polypeptide(L)'
;MFGKKKNEILVDHRLAYCVSLTTRRHGVYIKREEVEKKFPEDDPPKTTRELNSFLAERKLEASLINISIDDFKDKNFVFPCAVPLMNGESIIALSVLKKEEDYFIKFLDPLDPQARQQEVGIDEFEKLWKNIVISVNAQRGVESKERPFDLKWFLPELWKCRYLLLCAFIISILLNILSFTPIIFIQISLDKVVGYKAVSTLYVLTAGVVVALLFNAIVGFIRDYIFNYIGDILESRIATDIFDKLLGLPLIQVQGDNINKFNGSMQSITALRNTLVMRVFKTVFDLTAVLVFVPVMFAYNFLMGLIVLGFAILMGLNKIIFNNIAGKSPEILSEVENSKSSLIRETLHGMTMLKEFEEEESERKNWRKSAAASIMLRSKKNQVNSTSTEINGFLQNAMTIAIIFTGVQLVFSGDLSAGSIIAINMVAGKLTSPIIAAITLFGDRNQLFVLISHIGDIWNKGKEQMGAGVHSAISGKYTFDNISMNFGDVKALNKLSFELTPKSKVGVVGPTGAGKSTLLNMIAGTYRPTEGRMDIDGVGISQYDLSYYRSQVMLLGKNPIFFKGTIEDNMSRVTHNIGKNELAHIFALTGFDEHLQKLPEGIHTKIDENASQLAGGAASLLALSRALLANHKVLLLDEFADSLDIDTRIKLQDNFSTIASDRTLVDAQNVISHELDSISNYDKIIVLDRGKVVGQGKHEQLIINCEVYRQMLEKEEKLSAIGESETAVTKKISDVDKDNF
;
A
#
# COMPACT_ATOMS: atom_id res chain seq x y z
N MET A 1 39.84 24.88 24.02
CA MET A 1 38.91 24.82 25.14
C MET A 1 38.19 26.16 25.26
N PHE A 2 37.04 26.32 24.61
CA PHE A 2 36.06 27.34 24.92
C PHE A 2 34.70 26.71 24.67
N GLY A 3 34.01 26.35 25.78
CA GLY A 3 32.68 25.79 25.73
C GLY A 3 31.68 26.86 25.25
N LYS A 4 31.08 26.64 24.07
CA LYS A 4 29.84 27.33 23.69
C LYS A 4 28.75 26.91 24.67
N LYS A 5 28.33 27.83 25.57
CA LYS A 5 27.09 27.69 26.31
C LYS A 5 25.99 27.47 25.27
N LYS A 6 25.41 26.27 25.21
CA LYS A 6 24.18 26.01 24.45
C LYS A 6 23.10 26.86 25.12
N ASN A 7 22.59 27.87 24.44
CA ASN A 7 21.38 28.58 24.87
C ASN A 7 20.22 27.57 24.91
N GLU A 8 19.78 27.21 26.11
CA GLU A 8 18.59 26.41 26.30
C GLU A 8 17.38 27.36 26.31
N ILE A 9 16.40 27.08 25.45
CA ILE A 9 15.11 27.79 25.43
C ILE A 9 14.07 26.83 25.99
N LEU A 10 13.10 27.41 26.68
CA LEU A 10 11.90 26.71 27.11
C LEU A 10 10.98 26.50 25.90
N VAL A 11 10.57 25.25 25.68
CA VAL A 11 9.72 24.81 24.58
C VAL A 11 8.35 24.47 25.15
N ASP A 12 7.38 25.29 24.81
CA ASP A 12 5.98 25.07 25.11
C ASP A 12 5.31 24.21 24.00
N HIS A 13 4.05 23.88 24.21
CA HIS A 13 3.25 23.14 23.24
C HIS A 13 3.23 23.83 21.87
N ARG A 14 3.06 25.15 21.84
CA ARG A 14 2.95 25.98 20.64
C ARG A 14 4.24 25.94 19.82
N LEU A 15 5.36 26.15 20.46
CA LEU A 15 6.69 26.10 19.83
C LEU A 15 7.02 24.68 19.34
N ALA A 16 6.72 23.64 20.14
CA ALA A 16 6.92 22.25 19.73
C ALA A 16 6.08 21.92 18.49
N TYR A 17 4.86 22.43 18.40
CA TYR A 17 4.01 22.23 17.23
C TYR A 17 4.53 23.01 16.01
N CYS A 18 4.93 24.26 16.16
CA CYS A 18 5.58 25.03 15.09
C CYS A 18 6.82 24.29 14.54
N VAL A 19 7.68 23.81 15.43
CA VAL A 19 8.89 23.04 15.03
C VAL A 19 8.49 21.75 14.32
N SER A 20 7.46 21.04 14.79
CA SER A 20 7.01 19.79 14.16
C SER A 20 6.51 20.01 12.72
N LEU A 21 5.95 21.17 12.43
CA LEU A 21 5.51 21.54 11.08
C LEU A 21 6.69 21.86 10.15
N THR A 22 7.79 22.41 10.69
CA THR A 22 8.99 22.69 9.88
C THR A 22 9.77 21.43 9.52
N THR A 23 9.58 20.30 10.24
CA THR A 23 10.21 19.00 9.93
C THR A 23 9.84 18.45 8.57
N ARG A 24 8.70 18.88 8.02
CA ARG A 24 8.18 18.43 6.72
C ARG A 24 9.09 18.75 5.56
N ARG A 25 9.87 19.82 5.66
CA ARG A 25 10.92 20.13 4.69
C ARG A 25 11.89 18.97 4.49
N HIS A 26 12.09 18.16 5.53
CA HIS A 26 12.94 16.96 5.49
C HIS A 26 12.15 15.66 5.21
N GLY A 27 10.89 15.77 4.76
CA GLY A 27 10.04 14.62 4.50
C GLY A 27 9.56 13.88 5.75
N VAL A 28 9.71 14.49 6.94
CA VAL A 28 9.28 13.89 8.21
C VAL A 28 8.02 14.60 8.71
N TYR A 29 6.99 13.83 8.97
CA TYR A 29 5.68 14.32 9.38
C TYR A 29 5.36 13.82 10.78
N ILE A 30 5.07 14.74 11.66
CA ILE A 30 4.75 14.47 13.06
C ILE A 30 3.25 14.82 13.24
N LYS A 31 2.47 13.87 13.69
CA LYS A 31 1.04 14.10 13.95
C LYS A 31 0.85 15.03 15.14
N ARG A 32 -0.20 15.84 15.10
CA ARG A 32 -0.56 16.74 16.19
C ARG A 32 -0.74 15.97 17.51
N GLU A 33 -1.43 14.84 17.48
CA GLU A 33 -1.63 13.96 18.65
C GLU A 33 -0.31 13.47 19.28
N GLU A 34 0.74 13.27 18.48
CA GLU A 34 2.06 12.87 18.99
C GLU A 34 2.78 14.03 19.69
N VAL A 35 2.58 15.25 19.17
CA VAL A 35 3.11 16.46 19.83
C VAL A 35 2.35 16.73 21.12
N GLU A 36 1.02 16.69 21.11
CA GLU A 36 0.16 16.85 22.29
C GLU A 36 0.47 15.85 23.39
N LYS A 37 0.73 14.59 23.02
CA LYS A 37 1.11 13.53 23.98
C LYS A 37 2.46 13.79 24.66
N LYS A 38 3.43 14.38 23.95
CA LYS A 38 4.78 14.62 24.47
C LYS A 38 4.95 16.01 25.08
N PHE A 39 4.23 16.97 24.56
CA PHE A 39 4.19 18.37 24.98
C PHE A 39 2.72 18.80 25.18
N PRO A 40 2.03 18.35 26.24
CA PRO A 40 0.66 18.76 26.54
C PRO A 40 0.57 20.27 26.77
N GLU A 41 -0.57 20.86 26.48
CA GLU A 41 -0.80 22.30 26.62
C GLU A 41 -0.77 22.77 28.10
N ASP A 42 -1.20 21.88 29.00
CA ASP A 42 -1.26 22.14 30.46
C ASP A 42 0.06 21.84 31.20
N ASP A 43 1.06 21.22 30.54
CA ASP A 43 2.35 20.89 31.15
C ASP A 43 3.29 22.11 31.16
N PRO A 44 4.18 22.23 32.16
CA PRO A 44 5.20 23.28 32.16
C PRO A 44 6.12 23.14 30.94
N PRO A 45 6.62 24.27 30.39
CA PRO A 45 7.49 24.25 29.22
C PRO A 45 8.71 23.35 29.43
N LYS A 46 9.01 22.51 28.43
CA LYS A 46 10.12 21.54 28.44
C LYS A 46 11.38 22.15 27.89
N THR A 47 12.48 21.43 27.99
CA THR A 47 13.77 21.93 27.49
C THR A 47 13.96 21.64 26.00
N THR A 48 14.82 22.40 25.33
CA THR A 48 15.25 22.12 23.94
C THR A 48 15.88 20.70 23.82
N ARG A 49 16.41 20.16 24.90
CA ARG A 49 16.94 18.79 24.96
C ARG A 49 15.84 17.76 24.77
N GLU A 50 14.68 17.96 25.39
CA GLU A 50 13.54 17.07 25.27
C GLU A 50 12.91 17.15 23.86
N LEU A 51 12.85 18.36 23.28
CA LEU A 51 12.49 18.55 21.89
C LEU A 51 13.45 17.79 20.95
N ASN A 52 14.75 17.93 21.17
CA ASN A 52 15.74 17.21 20.36
C ASN A 52 15.68 15.69 20.59
N SER A 53 15.38 15.19 21.79
CA SER A 53 15.16 13.76 22.02
C SER A 53 13.95 13.24 21.25
N PHE A 54 12.89 14.02 21.18
CA PHE A 54 11.68 13.71 20.41
C PHE A 54 11.92 13.72 18.88
N LEU A 55 12.71 14.67 18.39
CA LEU A 55 13.11 14.76 17.00
C LEU A 55 14.16 13.72 16.62
N ALA A 56 15.07 13.35 17.54
CA ALA A 56 16.10 12.36 17.31
C ALA A 56 15.56 10.96 17.03
N GLU A 57 14.40 10.59 17.61
CA GLU A 57 13.67 9.36 17.27
C GLU A 57 13.34 9.29 15.76
N ARG A 58 13.27 10.46 15.10
CA ARG A 58 12.97 10.66 13.68
C ARG A 58 14.19 11.17 12.89
N LYS A 59 15.40 11.14 13.51
CA LYS A 59 16.68 11.53 12.94
C LYS A 59 16.75 12.99 12.48
N LEU A 60 16.06 13.83 13.20
CA LEU A 60 16.08 15.27 13.06
C LEU A 60 16.72 15.90 14.30
N GLU A 61 17.26 17.08 14.12
CA GLU A 61 17.80 17.89 15.20
C GLU A 61 17.34 19.35 15.02
N ALA A 62 16.76 19.93 16.04
CA ALA A 62 16.43 21.34 16.08
C ALA A 62 17.65 22.13 16.53
N SER A 63 18.09 23.08 15.70
CA SER A 63 19.19 23.98 15.98
C SER A 63 18.64 25.38 16.26
N LEU A 64 19.04 25.93 17.39
CA LEU A 64 18.78 27.33 17.75
C LEU A 64 19.80 28.20 17.07
N ILE A 65 19.34 29.13 16.24
CA ILE A 65 20.21 30.05 15.50
C ILE A 65 19.86 31.47 15.94
N ASN A 66 20.85 32.18 16.49
CA ASN A 66 20.73 33.62 16.71
C ASN A 66 21.10 34.31 15.39
N ILE A 67 20.18 35.07 14.84
CA ILE A 67 20.36 35.78 13.57
C ILE A 67 19.95 37.25 13.72
N SER A 68 20.54 38.08 12.89
CA SER A 68 20.14 39.47 12.76
C SER A 68 18.96 39.64 11.80
N ILE A 69 18.29 40.77 11.83
CA ILE A 69 17.20 41.05 10.90
C ILE A 69 17.68 41.11 9.45
N ASP A 70 18.93 41.47 9.24
CA ASP A 70 19.54 41.53 7.89
C ASP A 70 19.84 40.14 7.35
N ASP A 71 20.20 39.15 8.21
CA ASP A 71 20.29 37.74 7.83
C ASP A 71 18.94 37.16 7.42
N PHE A 72 17.86 37.66 8.00
CA PHE A 72 16.49 37.27 7.64
C PHE A 72 16.10 37.75 6.24
N LYS A 73 16.68 38.88 5.78
CA LYS A 73 16.47 39.45 4.43
C LYS A 73 17.29 38.74 3.36
N ASP A 74 18.28 37.90 3.76
CA ASP A 74 19.13 37.20 2.80
C ASP A 74 18.29 36.19 1.98
N LYS A 75 18.43 36.24 0.66
CA LYS A 75 17.80 35.29 -0.29
C LYS A 75 18.17 33.83 -0.05
N ASN A 76 19.32 33.59 0.60
CA ASN A 76 19.80 32.26 0.95
C ASN A 76 19.25 31.76 2.29
N PHE A 77 18.49 32.59 3.02
CA PHE A 77 17.89 32.15 4.27
C PHE A 77 16.81 31.11 4.05
N VAL A 78 16.81 30.13 4.89
CA VAL A 78 16.08 28.90 4.66
C VAL A 78 14.76 28.88 5.40
N PHE A 79 13.67 29.09 4.68
CA PHE A 79 12.28 28.97 5.13
C PHE A 79 11.67 27.60 4.80
N PRO A 80 10.58 27.16 5.50
CA PRO A 80 9.99 27.74 6.71
C PRO A 80 10.84 27.48 7.97
N CYS A 81 10.73 28.35 8.95
CA CYS A 81 11.39 28.21 10.24
C CYS A 81 10.43 28.58 11.39
N ALA A 82 10.60 27.96 12.57
CA ALA A 82 9.84 28.31 13.74
C ALA A 82 10.47 29.49 14.49
N VAL A 83 9.68 30.48 14.83
CA VAL A 83 10.10 31.73 15.43
C VAL A 83 9.36 31.98 16.74
N PRO A 84 10.04 31.95 17.90
CA PRO A 84 9.45 32.35 19.17
C PRO A 84 9.43 33.88 19.31
N LEU A 85 8.28 34.42 19.71
CA LEU A 85 8.05 35.85 19.93
C LEU A 85 8.21 36.25 21.39
N MET A 86 8.38 37.54 21.66
CA MET A 86 8.54 38.08 23.00
C MET A 86 7.26 37.99 23.86
N ASN A 87 6.10 37.98 23.21
CA ASN A 87 4.79 37.85 23.85
C ASN A 87 4.47 36.41 24.32
N GLY A 88 5.38 35.45 24.11
CA GLY A 88 5.17 34.03 24.45
C GLY A 88 4.50 33.21 23.33
N GLU A 89 4.11 33.86 22.24
CA GLU A 89 3.60 33.17 21.07
C GLU A 89 4.74 32.59 20.22
N SER A 90 4.41 31.62 19.39
CA SER A 90 5.33 31.02 18.42
C SER A 90 4.66 30.91 17.08
N ILE A 91 5.36 31.34 16.04
CA ILE A 91 4.86 31.38 14.67
C ILE A 91 5.80 30.63 13.71
N ILE A 92 5.30 30.34 12.52
CA ILE A 92 6.10 29.80 11.43
C ILE A 92 6.33 30.93 10.43
N ALA A 93 7.58 31.39 10.29
CA ALA A 93 7.95 32.31 9.22
C ALA A 93 8.06 31.54 7.91
N LEU A 94 7.36 32.00 6.88
CA LEU A 94 7.21 31.31 5.58
C LEU A 94 8.12 31.90 4.50
N SER A 95 8.22 33.21 4.45
CA SER A 95 9.06 33.94 3.48
C SER A 95 9.19 35.40 3.86
N VAL A 96 10.18 36.07 3.29
CA VAL A 96 10.30 37.54 3.31
C VAL A 96 10.00 38.06 1.91
N LEU A 97 9.09 39.02 1.84
CA LEU A 97 8.66 39.66 0.60
C LEU A 97 9.19 41.08 0.57
N LYS A 98 9.72 41.51 -0.57
CA LYS A 98 10.09 42.91 -0.82
C LYS A 98 8.97 43.52 -1.64
N LYS A 99 8.26 44.54 -1.07
CA LYS A 99 7.25 45.34 -1.75
C LYS A 99 7.76 46.77 -1.82
N GLU A 100 7.96 47.26 -3.04
CA GLU A 100 8.57 48.60 -3.29
C GLU A 100 9.94 48.72 -2.61
N GLU A 101 10.08 49.53 -1.57
CA GLU A 101 11.31 49.68 -0.78
C GLU A 101 11.26 48.95 0.56
N ASP A 102 10.10 48.49 1.01
CA ASP A 102 9.90 47.86 2.32
C ASP A 102 9.91 46.33 2.26
N TYR A 103 10.37 45.72 3.36
CA TYR A 103 10.35 44.29 3.55
C TYR A 103 9.24 43.85 4.48
N PHE A 104 8.53 42.79 4.10
CA PHE A 104 7.45 42.18 4.86
C PHE A 104 7.76 40.71 5.15
N ILE A 105 7.51 40.31 6.39
CA ILE A 105 7.59 38.88 6.77
C ILE A 105 6.20 38.25 6.67
N LYS A 106 6.11 37.22 5.92
CA LYS A 106 4.93 36.39 5.81
C LYS A 106 5.00 35.25 6.81
N PHE A 107 4.03 35.17 7.71
CA PHE A 107 4.04 34.16 8.76
C PHE A 107 2.66 33.54 8.96
N LEU A 108 2.64 32.42 9.66
CA LEU A 108 1.46 31.65 10.00
C LEU A 108 1.49 31.30 11.49
N ASP A 109 0.39 31.51 12.20
CA ASP A 109 0.12 30.86 13.49
C ASP A 109 -0.68 29.57 13.24
N PRO A 110 -0.09 28.40 13.45
CA PRO A 110 -0.75 27.13 13.15
C PRO A 110 -1.81 26.72 14.16
N LEU A 111 -1.94 27.40 15.28
CA LEU A 111 -2.96 27.15 16.30
C LEU A 111 -4.15 28.12 16.20
N ASP A 112 -4.06 29.16 15.38
CA ASP A 112 -5.20 30.03 15.11
C ASP A 112 -6.27 29.25 14.31
N PRO A 113 -7.53 29.14 14.79
CA PRO A 113 -8.61 28.46 14.08
C PRO A 113 -8.90 29.04 12.69
N GLN A 114 -8.57 30.31 12.45
CA GLN A 114 -8.70 30.96 11.16
C GLN A 114 -7.44 30.85 10.30
N ALA A 115 -6.32 30.42 10.87
CA ALA A 115 -5.00 30.16 10.28
C ALA A 115 -4.71 30.94 8.98
N ARG A 116 -4.97 32.27 8.99
CA ARG A 116 -4.70 33.14 7.86
C ARG A 116 -3.22 33.49 7.86
N GLN A 117 -2.65 33.54 6.66
CA GLN A 117 -1.34 34.14 6.52
C GLN A 117 -1.42 35.63 6.84
N GLN A 118 -0.54 36.03 7.71
CA GLN A 118 -0.39 37.43 8.09
C GLN A 118 0.91 37.95 7.49
N GLU A 119 0.89 39.19 7.08
CA GLU A 119 2.05 39.96 6.61
C GLU A 119 2.28 41.11 7.59
N VAL A 120 3.47 41.18 8.13
CA VAL A 120 3.89 42.24 9.04
C VAL A 120 5.14 42.91 8.49
N GLY A 121 5.21 44.21 8.59
CA GLY A 121 6.42 44.99 8.23
C GLY A 121 7.61 44.52 9.08
N ILE A 122 8.80 44.51 8.48
CA ILE A 122 9.97 43.96 9.13
C ILE A 122 10.35 44.72 10.40
N ASP A 123 10.12 46.03 10.44
CA ASP A 123 10.41 46.91 11.60
C ASP A 123 9.46 46.66 12.78
N GLU A 124 8.23 46.27 12.50
CA GLU A 124 7.24 45.87 13.50
C GLU A 124 7.53 44.47 14.02
N PHE A 125 7.91 43.56 13.14
CA PHE A 125 8.32 42.21 13.49
C PHE A 125 9.57 42.19 14.39
N GLU A 126 10.55 43.07 14.14
CA GLU A 126 11.78 43.15 14.92
C GLU A 126 11.49 43.50 16.40
N LYS A 127 10.46 44.30 16.67
CA LYS A 127 10.05 44.64 18.05
C LYS A 127 9.44 43.47 18.81
N LEU A 128 8.87 42.53 18.11
CA LEU A 128 8.19 41.36 18.68
C LEU A 128 9.08 40.13 18.73
N TRP A 129 10.23 40.11 18.06
CA TRP A 129 11.09 38.97 17.85
C TRP A 129 12.22 38.85 18.89
N LYS A 130 12.54 37.65 19.29
CA LYS A 130 13.65 37.35 20.22
C LYS A 130 15.02 37.20 19.55
N ASN A 131 15.19 37.52 18.29
CA ASN A 131 16.39 37.31 17.47
C ASN A 131 16.83 35.84 17.40
N ILE A 132 15.89 34.91 17.62
CA ILE A 132 16.14 33.47 17.64
C ILE A 132 15.20 32.82 16.64
N VAL A 133 15.78 31.88 15.89
CA VAL A 133 15.06 31.02 14.98
C VAL A 133 15.39 29.57 15.28
N ILE A 134 14.39 28.71 15.21
CA ILE A 134 14.58 27.28 15.30
C ILE A 134 14.53 26.70 13.89
N SER A 135 15.68 26.26 13.41
CA SER A 135 15.81 25.52 12.17
C SER A 135 15.95 24.03 12.47
N VAL A 136 15.19 23.21 11.75
CA VAL A 136 15.31 21.76 11.85
C VAL A 136 16.22 21.27 10.75
N ASN A 137 17.22 20.48 11.12
CA ASN A 137 18.16 19.86 10.20
C ASN A 137 18.06 18.34 10.31
N ALA A 138 18.19 17.65 9.17
CA ALA A 138 18.34 16.21 9.19
C ALA A 138 19.69 15.83 9.80
N GLN A 139 19.73 14.96 10.78
CA GLN A 139 20.97 14.33 11.21
C GLN A 139 21.57 13.59 10.01
N ARG A 140 22.75 13.99 9.56
CA ARG A 140 23.44 13.34 8.46
C ARG A 140 23.58 11.84 8.76
N GLY A 141 22.82 11.03 8.05
CA GLY A 141 23.12 9.62 7.94
C GLY A 141 22.06 8.60 8.35
N VAL A 142 20.78 8.93 8.50
CA VAL A 142 19.78 7.83 8.62
C VAL A 142 18.39 8.26 8.13
N GLU A 143 17.96 7.76 6.98
CA GLU A 143 16.56 7.72 6.59
C GLU A 143 15.76 6.91 7.63
N SER A 144 14.63 7.42 8.10
CA SER A 144 13.69 6.66 8.93
C SER A 144 13.00 5.60 8.06
N LYS A 145 13.73 4.53 7.74
CA LYS A 145 13.08 3.37 7.12
C LYS A 145 12.24 2.71 8.19
N GLU A 146 10.93 2.69 8.00
CA GLU A 146 10.09 1.64 8.60
C GLU A 146 10.87 0.34 8.42
N ARG A 147 10.94 -0.51 9.45
CA ARG A 147 11.70 -1.76 9.34
C ARG A 147 11.26 -2.49 8.09
N PRO A 148 12.18 -2.83 7.17
CA PRO A 148 11.80 -3.54 5.97
C PRO A 148 11.07 -4.84 6.36
N PHE A 149 10.08 -5.20 5.56
CA PHE A 149 9.37 -6.46 5.78
C PHE A 149 10.32 -7.61 5.36
N ASP A 150 11.00 -8.17 6.35
CA ASP A 150 11.94 -9.27 6.23
C ASP A 150 11.71 -10.31 7.35
N LEU A 151 12.52 -11.36 7.39
CA LEU A 151 12.42 -12.35 8.48
C LEU A 151 12.59 -11.76 9.88
N LYS A 152 13.32 -10.65 10.02
CA LYS A 152 13.51 -9.99 11.32
C LYS A 152 12.24 -9.26 11.78
N TRP A 153 11.33 -8.94 10.86
CA TRP A 153 10.04 -8.35 11.20
C TRP A 153 9.21 -9.29 12.08
N PHE A 154 9.34 -10.61 11.88
CA PHE A 154 8.59 -11.61 12.65
C PHE A 154 9.10 -11.79 14.08
N LEU A 155 10.38 -11.50 14.36
CA LEU A 155 10.97 -11.75 15.68
C LEU A 155 10.23 -11.06 16.83
N PRO A 156 9.92 -9.75 16.81
CA PRO A 156 9.19 -9.09 17.88
C PRO A 156 7.74 -9.59 17.99
N GLU A 157 7.12 -10.02 16.89
CA GLU A 157 5.76 -10.55 16.89
C GLU A 157 5.71 -11.96 17.53
N LEU A 158 6.66 -12.81 17.17
CA LEU A 158 6.83 -14.13 17.79
C LEU A 158 7.18 -13.98 19.29
N TRP A 159 7.95 -12.96 19.65
CA TRP A 159 8.27 -12.70 21.06
C TRP A 159 7.04 -12.36 21.91
N LYS A 160 6.02 -11.75 21.32
CA LYS A 160 4.73 -11.52 22.02
C LYS A 160 4.01 -12.84 22.30
N CYS A 161 4.20 -13.85 21.46
CA CYS A 161 3.64 -15.19 21.62
C CYS A 161 4.57 -16.16 22.41
N ARG A 162 5.62 -15.65 23.08
CA ARG A 162 6.67 -16.45 23.73
C ARG A 162 6.15 -17.53 24.69
N TYR A 163 5.10 -17.24 25.45
CA TYR A 163 4.51 -18.22 26.38
C TYR A 163 3.80 -19.35 25.64
N LEU A 164 3.10 -19.07 24.56
CA LEU A 164 2.46 -20.08 23.72
C LEU A 164 3.52 -20.94 23.01
N LEU A 165 4.59 -20.33 22.51
CA LEU A 165 5.72 -21.03 21.91
C LEU A 165 6.44 -21.92 22.93
N LEU A 166 6.62 -21.44 24.17
CA LEU A 166 7.18 -22.23 25.26
C LEU A 166 6.28 -23.42 25.60
N CYS A 167 4.97 -23.22 25.72
CA CYS A 167 4.01 -24.32 25.91
C CYS A 167 4.08 -25.33 24.77
N ALA A 168 4.11 -24.90 23.53
CA ALA A 168 4.24 -25.77 22.37
C ALA A 168 5.56 -26.56 22.37
N PHE A 169 6.66 -25.94 22.84
CA PHE A 169 7.96 -26.60 23.01
C PHE A 169 7.89 -27.73 24.06
N ILE A 170 7.34 -27.46 25.22
CA ILE A 170 7.17 -28.46 26.30
C ILE A 170 6.25 -29.59 25.83
N ILE A 171 5.15 -29.27 25.17
CA ILE A 171 4.22 -30.24 24.60
C ILE A 171 4.91 -31.10 23.54
N SER A 172 5.76 -30.53 22.69
CA SER A 172 6.50 -31.29 21.66
C SER A 172 7.49 -32.28 22.29
N ILE A 173 8.18 -31.90 23.37
CA ILE A 173 9.03 -32.82 24.13
C ILE A 173 8.18 -33.95 24.73
N LEU A 174 7.05 -33.62 25.36
CA LEU A 174 6.13 -34.59 25.93
C LEU A 174 5.61 -35.59 24.89
N LEU A 175 5.22 -35.10 23.71
CA LEU A 175 4.79 -35.93 22.58
C LEU A 175 5.91 -36.88 22.13
N ASN A 176 7.15 -36.41 22.05
CA ASN A 176 8.29 -37.28 21.72
C ASN A 176 8.54 -38.36 22.80
N ILE A 177 8.40 -38.02 24.08
CA ILE A 177 8.49 -38.99 25.18
C ILE A 177 7.33 -40.01 25.08
N LEU A 178 6.09 -39.58 24.90
CA LEU A 178 4.93 -40.46 24.75
C LEU A 178 5.05 -41.36 23.52
N SER A 179 5.76 -40.94 22.48
CA SER A 179 5.99 -41.74 21.28
C SER A 179 6.91 -42.94 21.47
N PHE A 180 7.57 -43.07 22.66
CA PHE A 180 8.25 -44.29 23.06
C PHE A 180 7.30 -45.41 23.52
N THR A 181 6.07 -45.08 23.90
CA THR A 181 5.13 -46.08 24.46
C THR A 181 4.94 -47.29 23.55
N PRO A 182 4.64 -47.16 22.24
CA PRO A 182 4.56 -48.34 21.36
C PRO A 182 5.90 -49.05 21.16
N ILE A 183 7.03 -48.34 21.26
CA ILE A 183 8.38 -48.92 21.13
C ILE A 183 8.67 -49.81 22.33
N ILE A 184 8.46 -49.35 23.52
CA ILE A 184 8.63 -50.08 24.78
C ILE A 184 7.65 -51.26 24.85
N PHE A 185 6.41 -51.10 24.39
CA PHE A 185 5.43 -52.16 24.33
C PHE A 185 5.92 -53.31 23.48
N ILE A 186 6.40 -53.05 22.26
CA ILE A 186 6.90 -54.09 21.36
C ILE A 186 8.13 -54.78 21.97
N GLN A 187 9.05 -54.00 22.53
CA GLN A 187 10.23 -54.55 23.17
C GLN A 187 9.87 -55.52 24.32
N ILE A 188 9.04 -55.04 25.29
CA ILE A 188 8.66 -55.89 26.44
C ILE A 188 7.82 -57.08 26.00
N SER A 189 6.96 -56.91 25.01
CA SER A 189 6.16 -58.03 24.48
C SER A 189 7.02 -59.11 23.88
N LEU A 190 8.05 -58.80 23.14
CA LEU A 190 8.96 -59.77 22.56
C LEU A 190 9.88 -60.39 23.60
N ASP A 191 10.49 -59.62 24.47
CA ASP A 191 11.50 -60.10 25.38
C ASP A 191 10.90 -60.86 26.57
N LYS A 192 9.74 -60.43 27.10
CA LYS A 192 9.16 -61.03 28.32
C LYS A 192 7.87 -61.79 28.06
N VAL A 193 6.92 -61.23 27.31
CA VAL A 193 5.60 -61.86 27.12
C VAL A 193 5.73 -63.14 26.30
N VAL A 194 6.45 -63.08 25.14
CA VAL A 194 6.65 -64.23 24.29
C VAL A 194 7.54 -65.26 24.94
N GLY A 195 8.65 -64.84 25.61
CA GLY A 195 9.61 -65.72 26.25
C GLY A 195 9.01 -66.49 27.44
N TYR A 196 8.15 -65.85 28.22
CA TYR A 196 7.55 -66.46 29.43
C TYR A 196 6.06 -66.84 29.27
N LYS A 197 5.47 -66.73 28.09
CA LYS A 197 4.05 -67.01 27.76
C LYS A 197 3.09 -66.23 28.75
N ALA A 198 3.44 -65.00 29.16
CA ALA A 198 2.76 -64.21 30.19
C ALA A 198 1.57 -63.43 29.56
N VAL A 199 0.47 -64.11 29.27
CA VAL A 199 -0.74 -63.53 28.59
C VAL A 199 -1.40 -62.44 29.43
N SER A 200 -1.46 -62.57 30.73
CA SER A 200 -2.02 -61.55 31.62
C SER A 200 -1.24 -60.20 31.55
N THR A 201 0.09 -60.30 31.45
CA THR A 201 0.93 -59.08 31.26
C THR A 201 0.68 -58.42 29.94
N LEU A 202 0.37 -59.19 28.89
CA LEU A 202 0.06 -58.67 27.56
C LEU A 202 -1.23 -57.79 27.61
N TYR A 203 -2.29 -58.27 28.27
CA TYR A 203 -3.53 -57.48 28.38
C TYR A 203 -3.33 -56.17 29.11
N VAL A 204 -2.61 -56.18 30.22
CA VAL A 204 -2.34 -54.95 31.01
C VAL A 204 -1.48 -53.98 30.19
N LEU A 205 -0.43 -54.43 29.57
CA LEU A 205 0.43 -53.59 28.71
C LEU A 205 -0.35 -53.04 27.52
N THR A 206 -1.18 -53.83 26.88
CA THR A 206 -2.00 -53.34 25.74
C THR A 206 -2.97 -52.26 26.20
N ALA A 207 -3.68 -52.46 27.30
CA ALA A 207 -4.58 -51.44 27.85
C ALA A 207 -3.82 -50.12 28.18
N GLY A 208 -2.65 -50.24 28.80
CA GLY A 208 -1.81 -49.05 29.11
C GLY A 208 -1.33 -48.32 27.85
N VAL A 209 -0.91 -49.05 26.81
CA VAL A 209 -0.47 -48.46 25.56
C VAL A 209 -1.63 -47.74 24.84
N VAL A 210 -2.83 -48.33 24.79
CA VAL A 210 -3.99 -47.73 24.17
C VAL A 210 -4.35 -46.40 24.85
N VAL A 211 -4.32 -46.36 26.20
CA VAL A 211 -4.54 -45.11 26.95
C VAL A 211 -3.47 -44.07 26.65
N ALA A 212 -2.18 -44.49 26.59
CA ALA A 212 -1.08 -43.60 26.27
C ALA A 212 -1.18 -43.05 24.83
N LEU A 213 -1.61 -43.87 23.87
CA LEU A 213 -1.83 -43.42 22.50
C LEU A 213 -3.00 -42.41 22.38
N LEU A 214 -4.10 -42.65 23.11
CA LEU A 214 -5.20 -41.68 23.19
C LEU A 214 -4.71 -40.36 23.77
N PHE A 215 -3.94 -40.43 24.86
CA PHE A 215 -3.36 -39.21 25.46
C PHE A 215 -2.39 -38.52 24.50
N ASN A 216 -1.56 -39.24 23.79
CA ASN A 216 -0.65 -38.73 22.76
C ASN A 216 -1.45 -37.99 21.64
N ALA A 217 -2.57 -38.55 21.20
CA ALA A 217 -3.44 -37.92 20.20
C ALA A 217 -4.05 -36.60 20.70
N ILE A 218 -4.54 -36.58 21.94
CA ILE A 218 -5.11 -35.36 22.58
C ILE A 218 -4.05 -34.28 22.70
N VAL A 219 -2.87 -34.62 23.21
CA VAL A 219 -1.76 -33.68 23.39
C VAL A 219 -1.25 -33.18 22.03
N GLY A 220 -1.22 -34.03 21.01
CA GLY A 220 -0.90 -33.66 19.62
C GLY A 220 -1.90 -32.66 19.05
N PHE A 221 -3.18 -32.88 19.27
CA PHE A 221 -4.23 -31.94 18.86
C PHE A 221 -4.06 -30.57 19.54
N ILE A 222 -3.76 -30.54 20.86
CA ILE A 222 -3.52 -29.28 21.59
C ILE A 222 -2.31 -28.52 20.99
N ARG A 223 -1.21 -29.22 20.67
CA ARG A 223 -0.04 -28.62 20.04
C ARG A 223 -0.40 -27.98 18.69
N ASP A 224 -1.08 -28.74 17.83
CA ASP A 224 -1.45 -28.26 16.51
C ASP A 224 -2.48 -27.11 16.59
N TYR A 225 -3.35 -27.12 17.59
CA TYR A 225 -4.24 -26.00 17.88
C TYR A 225 -3.46 -24.74 18.27
N ILE A 226 -2.44 -24.86 19.13
CA ILE A 226 -1.57 -23.72 19.50
C ILE A 226 -0.85 -23.15 18.27
N PHE A 227 -0.31 -24.00 17.39
CA PHE A 227 0.35 -23.54 16.17
C PHE A 227 -0.59 -22.80 15.25
N ASN A 228 -1.80 -23.33 15.04
CA ASN A 228 -2.82 -22.64 14.26
C ASN A 228 -3.20 -21.30 14.87
N TYR A 229 -3.42 -21.23 16.18
CA TYR A 229 -3.76 -20.00 16.87
C TYR A 229 -2.67 -18.93 16.74
N ILE A 230 -1.39 -19.30 16.87
CA ILE A 230 -0.28 -18.37 16.62
C ILE A 230 -0.27 -17.90 15.17
N GLY A 231 -0.52 -18.82 14.23
CA GLY A 231 -0.62 -18.50 12.80
C GLY A 231 -1.74 -17.50 12.50
N ASP A 232 -2.92 -17.70 13.11
CA ASP A 232 -4.08 -16.83 12.92
C ASP A 232 -3.84 -15.42 13.48
N ILE A 233 -3.18 -15.31 14.64
CA ILE A 233 -2.75 -14.01 15.20
C ILE A 233 -1.81 -13.29 14.23
N LEU A 234 -0.82 -14.00 13.70
CA LEU A 234 0.14 -13.41 12.75
C LEU A 234 -0.54 -12.99 11.45
N GLU A 235 -1.41 -13.85 10.89
CA GLU A 235 -2.16 -13.56 9.67
C GLU A 235 -3.05 -12.32 9.83
N SER A 236 -3.87 -12.29 10.88
CA SER A 236 -4.77 -11.17 11.18
C SER A 236 -4.01 -9.86 11.31
N ARG A 237 -2.87 -9.88 12.02
CA ARG A 237 -2.07 -8.69 12.22
C ARG A 237 -1.42 -8.21 10.92
N ILE A 238 -0.77 -9.12 10.18
CA ILE A 238 -0.14 -8.76 8.89
C ILE A 238 -1.19 -8.23 7.92
N ALA A 239 -2.36 -8.88 7.83
CA ALA A 239 -3.43 -8.45 6.95
C ALA A 239 -3.94 -7.05 7.30
N THR A 240 -4.16 -6.76 8.59
CA THR A 240 -4.61 -5.45 9.07
C THR A 240 -3.55 -4.38 8.79
N ASP A 241 -2.29 -4.63 9.18
CA ASP A 241 -1.20 -3.67 9.02
C ASP A 241 -0.93 -3.37 7.52
N ILE A 242 -1.05 -4.37 6.65
CA ILE A 242 -0.88 -4.20 5.20
C ILE A 242 -2.07 -3.46 4.58
N PHE A 243 -3.30 -3.74 5.03
CA PHE A 243 -4.47 -3.02 4.57
C PHE A 243 -4.40 -1.53 4.97
N ASP A 244 -4.00 -1.23 6.20
CA ASP A 244 -3.74 0.13 6.67
C ASP A 244 -2.61 0.81 5.86
N LYS A 245 -1.59 0.03 5.50
CA LYS A 245 -0.52 0.51 4.63
C LYS A 245 -1.03 0.83 3.24
N LEU A 246 -1.87 -0.05 2.67
CA LEU A 246 -2.48 0.14 1.35
C LEU A 246 -3.31 1.42 1.29
N LEU A 247 -4.16 1.65 2.30
CA LEU A 247 -4.96 2.88 2.41
C LEU A 247 -4.09 4.14 2.55
N GLY A 248 -2.91 4.00 3.11
CA GLY A 248 -1.94 5.09 3.27
C GLY A 248 -0.99 5.29 2.09
N LEU A 249 -1.09 4.54 0.99
CA LEU A 249 -0.21 4.73 -0.17
C LEU A 249 -0.65 5.91 -1.03
N PRO A 250 0.30 6.66 -1.64
CA PRO A 250 -0.02 7.65 -2.66
C PRO A 250 -0.78 7.03 -3.84
N LEU A 251 -1.79 7.73 -4.36
CA LEU A 251 -2.62 7.26 -5.48
C LEU A 251 -1.79 6.87 -6.71
N ILE A 252 -0.72 7.61 -7.01
CA ILE A 252 0.20 7.29 -8.11
C ILE A 252 0.84 5.90 -7.99
N GLN A 253 0.98 5.38 -6.77
CA GLN A 253 1.55 4.06 -6.51
C GLN A 253 0.51 2.94 -6.53
N VAL A 254 -0.77 3.28 -6.51
CA VAL A 254 -1.89 2.32 -6.49
C VAL A 254 -2.49 2.13 -7.89
N GLN A 255 -2.37 3.12 -8.77
CA GLN A 255 -2.94 3.09 -10.13
C GLN A 255 -2.22 2.08 -11.06
N GLY A 256 -2.93 1.60 -12.06
CA GLY A 256 -2.41 0.73 -13.13
C GLY A 256 -2.17 -0.72 -12.67
N ASP A 257 -1.11 -1.34 -13.18
CA ASP A 257 -0.75 -2.74 -12.91
C ASP A 257 -0.53 -3.10 -11.43
N ASN A 258 -0.46 -2.09 -10.58
CA ASN A 258 -0.25 -2.29 -9.16
C ASN A 258 -1.44 -2.95 -8.44
N ILE A 259 -2.68 -2.78 -8.92
CA ILE A 259 -3.89 -3.41 -8.35
C ILE A 259 -3.74 -4.93 -8.31
N ASN A 260 -3.28 -5.53 -9.42
CA ASN A 260 -3.06 -6.97 -9.50
C ASN A 260 -1.93 -7.45 -8.57
N LYS A 261 -0.88 -6.64 -8.40
CA LYS A 261 0.21 -6.93 -7.45
C LYS A 261 -0.30 -6.91 -6.01
N PHE A 262 -1.19 -5.98 -5.67
CA PHE A 262 -1.79 -5.91 -4.34
C PHE A 262 -2.66 -7.14 -4.02
N ASN A 263 -3.49 -7.59 -4.97
CA ASN A 263 -4.27 -8.81 -4.81
C ASN A 263 -3.35 -10.04 -4.61
N GLY A 264 -2.27 -10.15 -5.37
CA GLY A 264 -1.26 -11.20 -5.20
C GLY A 264 -0.57 -11.14 -3.84
N SER A 265 -0.27 -9.95 -3.35
CA SER A 265 0.33 -9.77 -2.02
C SER A 265 -0.62 -10.17 -0.90
N MET A 266 -1.92 -9.85 -0.99
CA MET A 266 -2.92 -10.29 -0.01
C MET A 266 -3.05 -11.82 0.03
N GLN A 267 -3.06 -12.51 -1.13
CA GLN A 267 -3.05 -13.98 -1.18
C GLN A 267 -1.77 -14.57 -0.59
N SER A 268 -0.64 -13.85 -0.75
CA SER A 268 0.65 -14.27 -0.19
C SER A 268 0.67 -14.28 1.35
N ILE A 269 -0.21 -13.51 2.03
CA ILE A 269 -0.31 -13.51 3.49
C ILE A 269 -0.79 -14.88 4.01
N THR A 270 -1.89 -15.40 3.45
CA THR A 270 -2.42 -16.72 3.83
C THR A 270 -1.44 -17.84 3.45
N ALA A 271 -0.78 -17.73 2.29
CA ALA A 271 0.26 -18.68 1.91
C ALA A 271 1.46 -18.65 2.86
N LEU A 272 1.86 -17.46 3.32
CA LEU A 272 2.92 -17.27 4.31
C LEU A 272 2.54 -17.86 5.67
N ARG A 273 1.33 -17.60 6.18
CA ARG A 273 0.79 -18.21 7.39
C ARG A 273 0.86 -19.74 7.31
N ASN A 274 0.37 -20.34 6.24
CA ASN A 274 0.38 -21.79 6.05
C ASN A 274 1.82 -22.34 6.01
N THR A 275 2.74 -21.64 5.34
CA THR A 275 4.15 -22.04 5.30
C THR A 275 4.79 -21.94 6.69
N LEU A 276 4.54 -20.88 7.45
CA LEU A 276 5.08 -20.70 8.81
C LEU A 276 4.53 -21.78 9.75
N VAL A 277 3.22 -22.01 9.78
CA VAL A 277 2.58 -22.97 10.69
C VAL A 277 2.91 -24.41 10.31
N MET A 278 2.63 -24.83 9.06
CA MET A 278 2.69 -26.22 8.65
C MET A 278 4.10 -26.70 8.35
N ARG A 279 5.01 -25.81 7.99
CA ARG A 279 6.39 -26.17 7.65
C ARG A 279 7.39 -25.72 8.69
N VAL A 280 7.45 -24.41 8.99
CA VAL A 280 8.49 -23.86 9.85
C VAL A 280 8.27 -24.29 11.30
N PHE A 281 7.14 -23.96 11.91
CA PHE A 281 6.89 -24.28 13.32
C PHE A 281 6.91 -25.81 13.53
N LYS A 282 6.14 -26.55 12.74
CA LYS A 282 6.11 -28.01 12.87
C LYS A 282 7.51 -28.61 12.78
N THR A 283 8.30 -28.25 11.78
CA THR A 283 9.67 -28.81 11.59
C THR A 283 10.59 -28.41 12.74
N VAL A 284 10.58 -27.12 13.16
CA VAL A 284 11.44 -26.63 14.25
C VAL A 284 11.11 -27.33 15.56
N PHE A 285 9.84 -27.52 15.88
CA PHE A 285 9.41 -28.19 17.11
C PHE A 285 9.56 -29.71 17.02
N ASP A 286 9.41 -30.33 15.85
CA ASP A 286 9.68 -31.75 15.67
C ASP A 286 11.17 -32.08 15.80
N LEU A 287 12.09 -31.11 15.59
CA LEU A 287 13.51 -31.28 15.90
C LEU A 287 13.80 -31.58 17.38
N THR A 288 12.86 -31.27 18.31
CA THR A 288 12.97 -31.72 19.71
C THR A 288 13.06 -33.25 19.82
N ALA A 289 12.60 -33.99 18.83
CA ALA A 289 12.78 -35.43 18.74
C ALA A 289 14.27 -35.83 18.79
N VAL A 290 15.15 -35.05 18.18
CA VAL A 290 16.60 -35.31 18.19
C VAL A 290 17.13 -35.22 19.62
N LEU A 291 16.68 -34.25 20.43
CA LEU A 291 17.06 -34.07 21.84
C LEU A 291 16.62 -35.27 22.70
N VAL A 292 15.49 -35.88 22.37
CA VAL A 292 14.93 -37.01 23.14
C VAL A 292 15.51 -38.34 22.65
N PHE A 293 15.53 -38.56 21.34
CA PHE A 293 15.86 -39.90 20.77
C PHE A 293 17.36 -40.17 20.67
N VAL A 294 18.22 -39.15 20.49
CA VAL A 294 19.67 -39.38 20.42
C VAL A 294 20.23 -39.96 21.75
N PRO A 295 19.97 -39.34 22.93
CA PRO A 295 20.44 -39.90 24.18
C PRO A 295 19.93 -41.32 24.45
N VAL A 296 18.66 -41.58 24.13
CA VAL A 296 18.06 -42.90 24.28
C VAL A 296 18.73 -43.92 23.38
N MET A 297 19.04 -43.58 22.14
CA MET A 297 19.72 -44.46 21.19
C MET A 297 21.11 -44.88 21.72
N PHE A 298 21.88 -43.91 22.22
CA PHE A 298 23.20 -44.21 22.80
C PHE A 298 23.12 -44.97 24.12
N ALA A 299 22.03 -44.81 24.88
CA ALA A 299 21.78 -45.59 26.08
C ALA A 299 21.46 -47.07 25.80
N TYR A 300 20.84 -47.36 24.65
CA TYR A 300 20.66 -48.76 24.20
C TYR A 300 22.00 -49.45 23.86
N ASN A 301 22.75 -48.84 22.96
CA ASN A 301 24.07 -49.30 22.57
C ASN A 301 24.82 -48.24 21.79
N PHE A 302 26.10 -47.98 22.14
CA PHE A 302 26.91 -46.92 21.54
C PHE A 302 27.15 -47.14 20.03
N LEU A 303 27.45 -48.41 19.62
CA LEU A 303 27.70 -48.78 18.22
C LEU A 303 26.45 -48.60 17.36
N MET A 304 25.29 -48.97 17.86
CA MET A 304 24.00 -48.79 17.20
C MET A 304 23.68 -47.31 17.00
N GLY A 305 23.95 -46.49 18.02
CA GLY A 305 23.80 -45.02 17.93
C GLY A 305 24.66 -44.41 16.83
N LEU A 306 25.91 -44.87 16.69
CA LEU A 306 26.82 -44.45 15.62
C LEU A 306 26.34 -44.82 14.21
N ILE A 307 25.82 -46.05 14.05
CA ILE A 307 25.27 -46.54 12.77
C ILE A 307 24.10 -45.65 12.35
N VAL A 308 23.11 -45.41 13.23
CA VAL A 308 21.93 -44.61 12.93
C VAL A 308 22.31 -43.18 12.61
N LEU A 309 23.22 -42.56 13.40
CA LEU A 309 23.70 -41.21 13.16
C LEU A 309 24.43 -41.11 11.82
N GLY A 310 25.26 -42.08 11.48
CA GLY A 310 25.96 -42.17 10.17
C GLY A 310 24.98 -42.18 8.98
N PHE A 311 23.94 -43.01 9.06
CA PHE A 311 22.91 -43.03 8.03
C PHE A 311 22.07 -41.75 8.00
N ALA A 312 21.76 -41.17 9.15
CA ALA A 312 21.06 -39.89 9.20
C ALA A 312 21.85 -38.76 8.52
N ILE A 313 23.18 -38.73 8.71
CA ILE A 313 24.08 -37.80 8.03
C ILE A 313 24.09 -38.07 6.52
N LEU A 314 24.19 -39.34 6.07
CA LEU A 314 24.16 -39.70 4.66
C LEU A 314 22.85 -39.26 3.98
N MET A 315 21.70 -39.51 4.63
CA MET A 315 20.38 -39.03 4.14
C MET A 315 20.30 -37.52 4.08
N GLY A 316 20.86 -36.86 5.06
CA GLY A 316 20.96 -35.39 5.10
C GLY A 316 21.81 -34.85 3.96
N LEU A 317 22.99 -35.42 3.73
CA LEU A 317 23.89 -35.06 2.62
C LEU A 317 23.21 -35.28 1.26
N ASN A 318 22.55 -36.45 1.08
CA ASN A 318 21.77 -36.70 -0.12
C ASN A 318 20.76 -35.54 -0.37
N LYS A 319 19.98 -35.14 0.64
CA LYS A 319 19.00 -34.09 0.48
C LYS A 319 19.63 -32.74 0.14
N ILE A 320 20.79 -32.41 0.74
CA ILE A 320 21.54 -31.19 0.43
C ILE A 320 22.03 -31.19 -1.01
N ILE A 321 22.60 -32.33 -1.48
CA ILE A 321 23.08 -32.48 -2.85
C ILE A 321 21.95 -32.24 -3.85
N PHE A 322 20.81 -32.93 -3.65
CA PHE A 322 19.67 -32.81 -4.56
C PHE A 322 18.99 -31.42 -4.49
N ASN A 323 18.97 -30.74 -3.34
CA ASN A 323 18.55 -29.37 -3.24
C ASN A 323 19.46 -28.42 -4.06
N ASN A 324 20.78 -28.66 -4.05
CA ASN A 324 21.73 -27.89 -4.87
C ASN A 324 21.57 -28.18 -6.37
N ILE A 325 21.30 -29.45 -6.75
CA ILE A 325 21.00 -29.84 -8.15
C ILE A 325 19.72 -29.16 -8.63
N ALA A 326 18.69 -29.02 -7.78
CA ALA A 326 17.48 -28.30 -8.10
C ALA A 326 17.76 -26.81 -8.36
N GLY A 327 18.76 -26.25 -7.71
CA GLY A 327 19.28 -24.90 -7.94
C GLY A 327 18.21 -23.82 -7.98
N LYS A 328 18.24 -22.98 -9.02
CA LYS A 328 17.26 -21.88 -9.24
C LYS A 328 15.94 -22.32 -9.89
N SER A 329 15.76 -23.63 -10.14
CA SER A 329 14.54 -24.13 -10.79
C SER A 329 13.23 -23.73 -10.12
N PRO A 330 13.12 -23.59 -8.77
CA PRO A 330 11.92 -23.11 -8.11
C PRO A 330 11.60 -21.62 -8.41
N GLU A 331 12.62 -20.77 -8.55
CA GLU A 331 12.47 -19.35 -8.88
C GLU A 331 11.95 -19.19 -10.31
N ILE A 332 12.61 -19.85 -11.26
CA ILE A 332 12.23 -19.86 -12.68
C ILE A 332 10.81 -20.42 -12.85
N LEU A 333 10.46 -21.49 -12.13
CA LEU A 333 9.10 -22.02 -12.14
C LEU A 333 8.07 -20.99 -11.67
N SER A 334 8.37 -20.25 -10.60
CA SER A 334 7.49 -19.19 -10.09
C SER A 334 7.30 -18.07 -11.11
N GLU A 335 8.36 -17.64 -11.80
CA GLU A 335 8.28 -16.64 -12.88
C GLU A 335 7.40 -17.12 -14.04
N VAL A 336 7.59 -18.35 -14.50
CA VAL A 336 6.79 -18.93 -15.59
C VAL A 336 5.32 -19.08 -15.18
N GLU A 337 5.03 -19.43 -13.93
CA GLU A 337 3.66 -19.52 -13.42
C GLU A 337 2.99 -18.16 -13.29
N ASN A 338 3.75 -17.13 -12.89
CA ASN A 338 3.27 -15.75 -12.88
C ASN A 338 2.97 -15.23 -14.29
N SER A 339 3.86 -15.50 -15.26
CA SER A 339 3.66 -15.16 -16.67
C SER A 339 2.42 -15.85 -17.25
N LYS A 340 2.22 -17.14 -16.92
CA LYS A 340 1.03 -17.90 -17.32
C LYS A 340 -0.26 -17.31 -16.73
N SER A 341 -0.23 -16.90 -15.46
CA SER A 341 -1.36 -16.22 -14.82
C SER A 341 -1.63 -14.84 -15.42
N SER A 342 -0.58 -14.11 -15.83
CA SER A 342 -0.72 -12.86 -16.56
C SER A 342 -1.39 -13.06 -17.90
N LEU A 343 -0.99 -14.11 -18.66
CA LEU A 343 -1.59 -14.44 -19.95
C LEU A 343 -3.09 -14.71 -19.83
N ILE A 344 -3.55 -15.43 -18.81
CA ILE A 344 -5.00 -15.64 -18.58
C ILE A 344 -5.71 -14.29 -18.38
N ARG A 345 -5.15 -13.39 -17.56
CA ARG A 345 -5.78 -12.09 -17.31
C ARG A 345 -5.84 -11.24 -18.59
N GLU A 346 -4.75 -11.22 -19.36
CA GLU A 346 -4.68 -10.51 -20.63
C GLU A 346 -5.70 -11.07 -21.63
N THR A 347 -5.78 -12.39 -21.77
CA THR A 347 -6.78 -13.07 -22.60
C THR A 347 -8.21 -12.70 -22.19
N LEU A 348 -8.52 -12.69 -20.89
CA LEU A 348 -9.85 -12.34 -20.38
C LEU A 348 -10.19 -10.87 -20.63
N HIS A 349 -9.25 -9.95 -20.42
CA HIS A 349 -9.46 -8.53 -20.70
C HIS A 349 -9.61 -8.25 -22.21
N GLY A 350 -8.84 -8.95 -23.04
CA GLY A 350 -8.86 -8.82 -24.50
C GLY A 350 -9.86 -9.74 -25.19
N MET A 351 -10.76 -10.42 -24.49
CA MET A 351 -11.64 -11.45 -25.05
C MET A 351 -12.48 -10.94 -26.23
N THR A 352 -13.03 -9.74 -26.14
CA THR A 352 -13.81 -9.12 -27.22
C THR A 352 -12.96 -8.96 -28.46
N MET A 353 -11.76 -8.38 -28.33
CA MET A 353 -10.81 -8.19 -29.42
C MET A 353 -10.39 -9.53 -30.04
N LEU A 354 -10.08 -10.55 -29.21
CA LEU A 354 -9.74 -11.89 -29.70
C LEU A 354 -10.85 -12.51 -30.54
N LYS A 355 -12.12 -12.25 -30.17
CA LYS A 355 -13.30 -12.71 -30.92
C LYS A 355 -13.48 -11.93 -32.23
N GLU A 356 -13.31 -10.60 -32.19
CA GLU A 356 -13.48 -9.74 -33.35
C GLU A 356 -12.41 -9.97 -34.44
N PHE A 357 -11.18 -10.31 -34.04
CA PHE A 357 -10.07 -10.58 -34.96
C PHE A 357 -9.82 -12.06 -35.24
N GLU A 358 -10.64 -12.97 -34.70
CA GLU A 358 -10.47 -14.45 -34.86
C GLU A 358 -9.10 -14.96 -34.42
N GLU A 359 -8.49 -14.33 -33.40
CA GLU A 359 -7.14 -14.62 -32.89
C GLU A 359 -7.08 -15.71 -31.83
N GLU A 360 -8.18 -16.47 -31.60
CA GLU A 360 -8.23 -17.51 -30.55
C GLU A 360 -7.20 -18.63 -30.76
N GLU A 361 -6.88 -18.99 -32.00
CA GLU A 361 -5.90 -20.05 -32.25
C GLU A 361 -4.48 -19.58 -31.96
N SER A 362 -4.16 -18.32 -32.21
CA SER A 362 -2.89 -17.70 -31.84
C SER A 362 -2.72 -17.72 -30.33
N GLU A 363 -3.75 -17.28 -29.58
CA GLU A 363 -3.72 -17.24 -28.12
C GLU A 363 -3.69 -18.64 -27.50
N ARG A 364 -4.40 -19.61 -28.08
CA ARG A 364 -4.33 -21.02 -27.70
C ARG A 364 -2.93 -21.59 -27.88
N LYS A 365 -2.22 -21.18 -28.91
CA LYS A 365 -0.81 -21.57 -29.14
C LYS A 365 0.12 -20.95 -28.10
N ASN A 366 -0.09 -19.68 -27.73
CA ASN A 366 0.67 -19.02 -26.66
C ASN A 366 0.46 -19.69 -25.32
N TRP A 367 -0.81 -20.02 -25.01
CA TRP A 367 -1.15 -20.77 -23.79
C TRP A 367 -0.46 -22.16 -23.75
N ARG A 368 -0.53 -22.91 -24.86
CA ARG A 368 0.13 -24.23 -24.94
C ARG A 368 1.64 -24.13 -24.70
N LYS A 369 2.32 -23.11 -25.26
CA LYS A 369 3.76 -22.90 -25.04
C LYS A 369 4.05 -22.57 -23.56
N SER A 370 3.31 -21.65 -22.95
CA SER A 370 3.49 -21.27 -21.57
C SER A 370 3.18 -22.44 -20.60
N ALA A 371 2.10 -23.17 -20.87
CA ALA A 371 1.74 -24.37 -20.12
C ALA A 371 2.81 -25.49 -20.23
N ALA A 372 3.33 -25.75 -21.44
CA ALA A 372 4.38 -26.74 -21.65
C ALA A 372 5.67 -26.37 -20.89
N ALA A 373 6.08 -25.10 -20.91
CA ALA A 373 7.24 -24.62 -20.16
C ALA A 373 7.06 -24.84 -18.64
N SER A 374 5.90 -24.47 -18.09
CA SER A 374 5.56 -24.69 -16.68
C SER A 374 5.59 -26.17 -16.32
N ILE A 375 4.94 -27.04 -17.13
CA ILE A 375 4.90 -28.50 -16.92
C ILE A 375 6.31 -29.09 -16.97
N MET A 376 7.14 -28.71 -17.93
CA MET A 376 8.51 -29.21 -18.08
C MET A 376 9.38 -28.88 -16.85
N LEU A 377 9.33 -27.63 -16.37
CA LEU A 377 10.09 -27.20 -15.19
C LEU A 377 9.58 -27.89 -13.92
N ARG A 378 8.26 -28.04 -13.77
CA ARG A 378 7.65 -28.76 -12.64
C ARG A 378 8.02 -30.26 -12.67
N SER A 379 7.96 -30.86 -13.84
CA SER A 379 8.36 -32.27 -14.02
C SER A 379 9.83 -32.47 -13.65
N LYS A 380 10.73 -31.60 -14.11
CA LYS A 380 12.16 -31.65 -13.75
C LYS A 380 12.37 -31.51 -12.24
N LYS A 381 11.70 -30.56 -11.60
CA LYS A 381 11.74 -30.38 -10.12
C LYS A 381 11.24 -31.64 -9.41
N ASN A 382 10.12 -32.23 -9.89
CA ASN A 382 9.53 -33.41 -9.30
C ASN A 382 10.45 -34.64 -9.48
N GLN A 383 11.10 -34.83 -10.64
CA GLN A 383 12.06 -35.90 -10.87
C GLN A 383 13.24 -35.78 -9.89
N VAL A 384 13.81 -34.58 -9.71
CA VAL A 384 14.92 -34.36 -8.76
C VAL A 384 14.48 -34.73 -7.34
N ASN A 385 13.28 -34.26 -6.92
CA ASN A 385 12.76 -34.59 -5.59
C ASN A 385 12.45 -36.08 -5.42
N SER A 386 11.82 -36.70 -6.40
CA SER A 386 11.51 -38.14 -6.37
C SER A 386 12.78 -38.99 -6.28
N THR A 387 13.80 -38.69 -7.10
CA THR A 387 15.09 -39.39 -7.05
C THR A 387 15.73 -39.24 -5.65
N SER A 388 15.73 -38.06 -5.06
CA SER A 388 16.23 -37.84 -3.69
C SER A 388 15.45 -38.67 -2.67
N THR A 389 14.13 -38.77 -2.83
CA THR A 389 13.24 -39.53 -1.92
C THR A 389 13.52 -41.05 -2.05
N GLU A 390 13.67 -41.57 -3.25
CA GLU A 390 13.96 -42.97 -3.49
C GLU A 390 15.35 -43.37 -2.93
N ILE A 391 16.37 -42.52 -3.11
CA ILE A 391 17.69 -42.75 -2.51
C ILE A 391 17.59 -42.75 -0.97
N ASN A 392 16.84 -41.82 -0.38
CA ASN A 392 16.62 -41.82 1.07
C ASN A 392 15.86 -43.07 1.53
N GLY A 393 14.88 -43.54 0.76
CA GLY A 393 14.21 -44.84 1.00
C GLY A 393 15.18 -46.01 0.99
N PHE A 394 16.09 -46.06 -0.01
CA PHE A 394 17.16 -47.05 -0.06
C PHE A 394 18.08 -46.99 1.17
N LEU A 395 18.54 -45.78 1.55
CA LEU A 395 19.39 -45.58 2.73
C LEU A 395 18.66 -45.97 4.03
N GLN A 396 17.36 -45.73 4.13
CA GLN A 396 16.52 -46.14 5.26
C GLN A 396 16.45 -47.67 5.37
N ASN A 397 16.24 -48.36 4.25
CA ASN A 397 16.24 -49.83 4.21
C ASN A 397 17.63 -50.39 4.52
N ALA A 398 18.69 -49.81 3.96
CA ALA A 398 20.07 -50.21 4.27
C ALA A 398 20.42 -50.02 5.76
N MET A 399 19.96 -48.89 6.37
CA MET A 399 20.08 -48.67 7.80
C MET A 399 19.36 -49.75 8.60
N THR A 400 18.14 -50.12 8.23
CA THR A 400 17.40 -51.20 8.88
C THR A 400 18.15 -52.53 8.80
N ILE A 401 18.72 -52.89 7.64
CA ILE A 401 19.52 -54.09 7.46
C ILE A 401 20.78 -54.03 8.33
N ALA A 402 21.47 -52.90 8.37
CA ALA A 402 22.67 -52.73 9.20
C ALA A 402 22.34 -52.84 10.70
N ILE A 403 21.22 -52.28 11.17
CA ILE A 403 20.74 -52.40 12.55
C ILE A 403 20.45 -53.87 12.88
N ILE A 404 19.75 -54.61 12.01
CA ILE A 404 19.40 -56.02 12.25
C ILE A 404 20.66 -56.85 12.26
N PHE A 405 21.54 -56.68 11.25
CA PHE A 405 22.79 -57.47 11.13
C PHE A 405 23.67 -57.29 12.38
N THR A 406 23.99 -56.07 12.74
CA THR A 406 24.82 -55.77 13.90
C THR A 406 24.09 -56.12 15.21
N GLY A 407 22.78 -55.92 15.26
CA GLY A 407 21.94 -56.22 16.42
C GLY A 407 21.92 -57.71 16.73
N VAL A 408 21.80 -58.57 15.71
CA VAL A 408 21.86 -60.05 15.90
C VAL A 408 23.21 -60.46 16.47
N GLN A 409 24.32 -59.88 16.00
CA GLN A 409 25.65 -60.16 16.57
C GLN A 409 25.73 -59.77 18.06
N LEU A 410 25.16 -58.61 18.43
CA LEU A 410 25.13 -58.14 19.81
C LEU A 410 24.14 -58.92 20.69
N VAL A 411 23.14 -59.56 20.13
CA VAL A 411 22.29 -60.52 20.86
C VAL A 411 23.03 -61.79 21.12
N PHE A 412 23.83 -62.33 20.18
CA PHE A 412 24.65 -63.53 20.38
C PHE A 412 25.78 -63.35 21.42
N SER A 413 26.32 -62.12 21.55
CA SER A 413 27.24 -61.74 22.62
C SER A 413 26.56 -61.48 23.98
N GLY A 414 25.23 -61.41 24.03
CA GLY A 414 24.48 -61.17 25.24
C GLY A 414 24.35 -59.67 25.63
N ASP A 415 24.80 -58.76 24.77
CA ASP A 415 24.79 -57.31 25.03
C ASP A 415 23.42 -56.68 24.74
N LEU A 416 22.60 -57.32 23.92
CA LEU A 416 21.24 -56.80 23.57
C LEU A 416 20.22 -57.96 23.63
N SER A 417 18.92 -57.56 23.77
CA SER A 417 17.79 -58.50 23.59
C SER A 417 17.22 -58.41 22.17
N ALA A 418 16.47 -59.44 21.75
CA ALA A 418 15.81 -59.46 20.44
C ALA A 418 14.80 -58.32 20.29
N GLY A 419 14.06 -57.99 21.35
CA GLY A 419 13.14 -56.88 21.37
C GLY A 419 13.84 -55.52 21.25
N SER A 420 15.06 -55.40 21.78
CA SER A 420 15.88 -54.17 21.66
C SER A 420 16.24 -53.85 20.22
N ILE A 421 16.47 -54.82 19.35
CA ILE A 421 16.76 -54.61 17.91
C ILE A 421 15.59 -53.89 17.25
N ILE A 422 14.36 -54.35 17.50
CA ILE A 422 13.16 -53.75 16.93
C ILE A 422 12.92 -52.35 17.51
N ALA A 423 13.13 -52.17 18.81
CA ALA A 423 13.04 -50.89 19.47
C ALA A 423 14.02 -49.88 18.86
N ILE A 424 15.29 -50.25 18.67
CA ILE A 424 16.32 -49.42 18.05
C ILE A 424 15.91 -49.00 16.60
N ASN A 425 15.40 -49.98 15.82
CA ASN A 425 14.96 -49.68 14.43
C ASN A 425 13.78 -48.67 14.40
N MET A 426 12.83 -48.80 15.33
CA MET A 426 11.72 -47.86 15.44
C MET A 426 12.19 -46.46 15.89
N VAL A 427 13.11 -46.37 16.85
CA VAL A 427 13.72 -45.12 17.28
C VAL A 427 14.49 -44.47 16.14
N ALA A 428 15.24 -45.24 15.35
CA ALA A 428 15.96 -44.73 14.19
C ALA A 428 15.05 -44.05 13.16
N GLY A 429 13.86 -44.62 12.88
CA GLY A 429 12.86 -43.99 12.02
C GLY A 429 12.33 -42.68 12.59
N LYS A 430 12.11 -42.60 13.91
CA LYS A 430 11.66 -41.37 14.60
C LYS A 430 12.72 -40.28 14.63
N LEU A 431 14.01 -40.63 14.58
CA LEU A 431 15.13 -39.70 14.57
C LEU A 431 15.40 -39.13 13.16
N THR A 432 15.39 -39.97 12.13
CA THR A 432 15.77 -39.59 10.77
C THR A 432 14.74 -38.63 10.12
N SER A 433 13.45 -38.84 10.36
CA SER A 433 12.36 -38.03 9.76
C SER A 433 12.45 -36.54 10.05
N PRO A 434 12.58 -36.03 11.30
CA PRO A 434 12.70 -34.60 11.60
C PRO A 434 13.97 -33.98 11.00
N ILE A 435 15.08 -34.72 10.95
CA ILE A 435 16.34 -34.28 10.35
C ILE A 435 16.15 -34.01 8.85
N ILE A 436 15.54 -34.92 8.13
CA ILE A 436 15.27 -34.80 6.68
C ILE A 436 14.28 -33.61 6.46
N ALA A 437 13.25 -33.47 7.31
CA ALA A 437 12.30 -32.40 7.22
C ALA A 437 12.98 -31.01 7.42
N ALA A 438 13.90 -30.90 8.38
CA ALA A 438 14.67 -29.66 8.62
C ALA A 438 15.54 -29.29 7.40
N ILE A 439 16.24 -30.25 6.82
CA ILE A 439 17.07 -30.01 5.61
C ILE A 439 16.19 -29.62 4.41
N THR A 440 15.01 -30.21 4.29
CA THR A 440 14.03 -29.85 3.25
C THR A 440 13.55 -28.40 3.44
N LEU A 441 13.29 -27.99 4.67
CA LEU A 441 12.90 -26.60 5.00
C LEU A 441 13.99 -25.58 4.58
N PHE A 442 15.27 -25.91 4.81
CA PHE A 442 16.38 -25.07 4.34
C PHE A 442 16.45 -24.99 2.81
N GLY A 443 16.12 -26.08 2.10
CA GLY A 443 16.03 -26.08 0.63
C GLY A 443 14.88 -25.22 0.09
N ASP A 444 13.75 -25.19 0.79
CA ASP A 444 12.56 -24.43 0.39
C ASP A 444 12.58 -22.97 0.85
N ARG A 445 13.67 -22.49 1.47
CA ARG A 445 13.79 -21.10 1.99
C ARG A 445 13.48 -20.04 0.94
N ASN A 446 13.83 -20.25 -0.32
CA ASN A 446 13.59 -19.30 -1.40
C ASN A 446 12.09 -19.05 -1.62
N GLN A 447 11.26 -20.09 -1.47
CA GLN A 447 9.80 -19.93 -1.55
C GLN A 447 9.28 -19.00 -0.43
N LEU A 448 9.83 -19.13 0.78
CA LEU A 448 9.50 -18.25 1.89
C LEU A 448 9.92 -16.81 1.60
N PHE A 449 11.13 -16.60 1.06
CA PHE A 449 11.60 -15.26 0.68
C PHE A 449 10.75 -14.62 -0.42
N VAL A 450 10.29 -15.38 -1.41
CA VAL A 450 9.36 -14.88 -2.44
C VAL A 450 8.05 -14.40 -1.83
N LEU A 451 7.45 -15.16 -0.90
CA LEU A 451 6.23 -14.72 -0.21
C LEU A 451 6.46 -13.45 0.60
N ILE A 452 7.60 -13.35 1.31
CA ILE A 452 7.98 -12.16 2.07
C ILE A 452 8.21 -10.97 1.15
N SER A 453 8.84 -11.15 -0.03
CA SER A 453 9.09 -10.06 -0.97
C SER A 453 7.80 -9.52 -1.59
N HIS A 454 6.82 -10.38 -1.94
CA HIS A 454 5.52 -9.94 -2.45
C HIS A 454 4.76 -9.07 -1.43
N ILE A 455 4.86 -9.39 -0.15
CA ILE A 455 4.29 -8.57 0.92
C ILE A 455 5.13 -7.30 1.10
N GLY A 456 6.45 -7.42 1.03
CA GLY A 456 7.40 -6.32 1.09
C GLY A 456 7.21 -5.27 -0.01
N ASP A 457 6.74 -5.67 -1.18
CA ASP A 457 6.42 -4.76 -2.29
C ASP A 457 5.34 -3.73 -1.94
N ILE A 458 4.44 -4.04 -1.01
CA ILE A 458 3.50 -3.07 -0.45
C ILE A 458 4.10 -2.37 0.77
N TRP A 459 4.64 -3.15 1.71
CA TRP A 459 5.10 -2.67 2.99
C TRP A 459 6.21 -1.63 2.90
N ASN A 460 7.18 -1.87 2.00
CA ASN A 460 8.37 -1.03 1.85
C ASN A 460 8.09 0.28 1.08
N LYS A 461 6.90 0.46 0.50
CA LYS A 461 6.51 1.72 -0.13
C LYS A 461 6.27 2.80 0.93
N GLY A 462 6.62 4.05 0.61
CA GLY A 462 6.36 5.20 1.48
C GLY A 462 4.86 5.46 1.63
N LYS A 463 4.39 5.67 2.86
CA LYS A 463 3.01 6.12 3.12
C LYS A 463 2.83 7.57 2.69
N GLU A 464 1.64 7.88 2.20
CA GLU A 464 1.16 9.26 2.11
C GLU A 464 0.96 9.81 3.52
N GLN A 465 1.37 11.06 3.70
CA GLN A 465 1.46 11.60 5.05
C GLN A 465 0.16 12.38 5.35
N MET A 466 -0.79 11.67 5.95
CA MET A 466 -2.06 12.22 6.40
C MET A 466 -2.04 12.53 7.90
N GLY A 467 -2.84 13.48 8.33
CA GLY A 467 -3.02 13.83 9.75
C GLY A 467 -1.91 14.70 10.33
N ALA A 468 -1.05 15.25 9.49
CA ALA A 468 -0.01 16.19 9.91
C ALA A 468 0.04 17.36 8.93
N GLY A 469 -0.38 18.58 9.34
CA GLY A 469 -0.38 19.76 8.48
C GLY A 469 -1.22 20.91 8.98
N VAL A 470 -1.11 21.99 8.25
CA VAL A 470 -1.89 23.20 8.51
C VAL A 470 -3.32 22.97 8.02
N HIS A 471 -4.30 23.32 8.84
CA HIS A 471 -5.72 23.38 8.49
C HIS A 471 -6.12 24.83 8.27
N SER A 472 -5.49 25.52 7.31
CA SER A 472 -5.88 26.89 6.95
C SER A 472 -7.09 26.86 6.03
N ALA A 473 -8.03 27.78 6.24
CA ALA A 473 -9.19 27.92 5.37
C ALA A 473 -8.75 28.19 3.91
N ILE A 474 -9.30 27.40 2.98
CA ILE A 474 -8.96 27.48 1.56
C ILE A 474 -9.97 28.41 0.88
N SER A 475 -9.48 29.52 0.31
CA SER A 475 -10.28 30.41 -0.55
C SER A 475 -10.22 30.01 -2.02
N GLY A 476 -9.21 29.24 -2.41
CA GLY A 476 -9.01 28.75 -3.79
C GLY A 476 -8.13 29.65 -4.65
N LYS A 477 -7.25 30.46 -4.05
CA LYS A 477 -6.19 31.16 -4.79
C LYS A 477 -4.99 30.22 -4.94
N TYR A 478 -4.59 29.92 -6.17
CA TYR A 478 -3.40 29.12 -6.47
C TYR A 478 -2.34 29.98 -7.14
N THR A 479 -1.09 29.80 -6.72
CA THR A 479 0.08 30.41 -7.34
C THR A 479 1.05 29.29 -7.74
N PHE A 480 1.35 29.21 -9.03
CA PHE A 480 2.29 28.24 -9.60
C PHE A 480 3.56 28.99 -9.97
N ASP A 481 4.69 28.54 -9.45
CA ASP A 481 6.01 29.09 -9.73
C ASP A 481 6.95 28.01 -10.26
N ASN A 482 7.24 28.10 -11.58
CA ASN A 482 8.15 27.21 -12.31
C ASN A 482 7.90 25.70 -12.08
N ILE A 483 6.63 25.31 -12.02
CA ILE A 483 6.22 23.94 -11.76
C ILE A 483 6.60 23.02 -12.91
N SER A 484 7.28 21.93 -12.58
CA SER A 484 7.54 20.81 -13.49
C SER A 484 7.07 19.49 -12.90
N MET A 485 6.63 18.57 -13.78
CA MET A 485 6.25 17.21 -13.40
C MET A 485 6.81 16.21 -14.40
N ASN A 486 7.60 15.26 -13.89
CA ASN A 486 8.23 14.21 -14.69
C ASN A 486 7.69 12.83 -14.29
N PHE A 487 7.37 12.01 -15.29
CA PHE A 487 7.06 10.59 -15.12
C PHE A 487 8.20 9.78 -15.78
N GLY A 488 9.19 9.37 -14.99
CA GLY A 488 10.43 8.83 -15.52
C GLY A 488 11.11 9.86 -16.43
N ASP A 489 11.33 9.50 -17.69
CA ASP A 489 11.97 10.38 -18.67
C ASP A 489 11.00 11.34 -19.38
N VAL A 490 9.69 11.19 -19.17
CA VAL A 490 8.67 12.01 -19.82
C VAL A 490 8.33 13.23 -18.98
N LYS A 491 8.55 14.44 -19.55
CA LYS A 491 8.14 15.70 -18.93
C LYS A 491 6.69 15.99 -19.27
N ALA A 492 5.78 15.71 -18.33
CA ALA A 492 4.36 15.98 -18.50
C ALA A 492 4.01 17.47 -18.34
N LEU A 493 4.71 18.17 -17.41
CA LEU A 493 4.61 19.62 -17.22
C LEU A 493 6.02 20.20 -17.16
N ASN A 494 6.22 21.38 -17.76
CA ASN A 494 7.53 21.99 -17.89
C ASN A 494 7.50 23.50 -17.59
N LYS A 495 7.95 23.86 -16.39
CA LYS A 495 8.09 25.24 -15.87
C LYS A 495 6.83 26.09 -16.02
N LEU A 496 5.69 25.59 -15.53
CA LEU A 496 4.44 26.33 -15.53
C LEU A 496 4.49 27.44 -14.47
N SER A 497 4.07 28.67 -14.84
CA SER A 497 3.93 29.79 -13.93
C SER A 497 2.67 30.58 -14.28
N PHE A 498 1.68 30.59 -13.39
CA PHE A 498 0.44 31.31 -13.49
C PHE A 498 -0.28 31.36 -12.14
N GLU A 499 -1.37 32.14 -12.07
CA GLU A 499 -2.22 32.23 -10.87
C GLU A 499 -3.67 31.92 -11.20
N LEU A 500 -4.37 31.30 -10.25
CA LEU A 500 -5.82 31.15 -10.23
C LEU A 500 -6.38 32.06 -9.13
N THR A 501 -7.44 32.79 -9.45
CA THR A 501 -8.10 33.68 -8.50
C THR A 501 -9.20 32.94 -7.73
N PRO A 502 -9.46 33.28 -6.47
CA PRO A 502 -10.54 32.67 -5.70
C PRO A 502 -11.91 32.92 -6.36
N LYS A 503 -12.80 31.93 -6.23
CA LYS A 503 -14.19 32.02 -6.72
C LYS A 503 -14.29 32.38 -8.20
N SER A 504 -13.35 31.91 -9.03
CA SER A 504 -13.32 32.14 -10.46
C SER A 504 -13.61 30.85 -11.24
N LYS A 505 -14.13 31.00 -12.44
CA LYS A 505 -14.27 29.94 -13.45
C LYS A 505 -13.06 30.00 -14.38
N VAL A 506 -12.28 28.93 -14.37
CA VAL A 506 -11.04 28.85 -15.17
C VAL A 506 -11.12 27.68 -16.13
N GLY A 507 -10.97 27.95 -17.42
CA GLY A 507 -10.86 26.93 -18.45
C GLY A 507 -9.39 26.53 -18.67
N VAL A 508 -9.10 25.24 -18.77
CA VAL A 508 -7.78 24.71 -19.15
C VAL A 508 -7.93 23.97 -20.47
N VAL A 509 -7.42 24.52 -21.55
CA VAL A 509 -7.55 23.97 -22.89
C VAL A 509 -6.21 23.55 -23.47
N GLY A 510 -6.24 22.60 -24.37
CA GLY A 510 -5.05 22.15 -25.06
C GLY A 510 -5.27 20.82 -25.77
N PRO A 511 -4.40 20.44 -26.71
CA PRO A 511 -4.50 19.16 -27.38
C PRO A 511 -4.39 17.98 -26.41
N THR A 512 -4.82 16.79 -26.85
CA THR A 512 -4.63 15.56 -26.09
C THR A 512 -3.14 15.36 -25.79
N GLY A 513 -2.80 15.04 -24.54
CA GLY A 513 -1.40 14.93 -24.11
C GLY A 513 -0.72 16.26 -23.75
N ALA A 514 -1.42 17.40 -23.75
CA ALA A 514 -0.85 18.69 -23.34
C ALA A 514 -0.52 18.81 -21.84
N GLY A 515 -0.97 17.86 -21.01
CA GLY A 515 -0.71 17.86 -19.56
C GLY A 515 -1.88 18.35 -18.69
N LYS A 516 -3.08 18.53 -19.25
CA LYS A 516 -4.28 19.04 -18.55
C LYS A 516 -4.63 18.18 -17.32
N SER A 517 -4.85 16.89 -17.51
CA SER A 517 -5.17 15.97 -16.40
C SER A 517 -4.04 15.89 -15.37
N THR A 518 -2.78 16.02 -15.79
CA THR A 518 -1.63 16.08 -14.86
C THR A 518 -1.68 17.33 -13.99
N LEU A 519 -2.02 18.48 -14.60
CA LEU A 519 -2.20 19.73 -13.86
C LEU A 519 -3.35 19.64 -12.86
N LEU A 520 -4.50 19.11 -13.26
CA LEU A 520 -5.66 18.96 -12.36
C LEU A 520 -5.37 17.97 -11.21
N ASN A 521 -4.69 16.86 -11.48
CA ASN A 521 -4.26 15.92 -10.45
C ASN A 521 -3.24 16.54 -9.48
N MET A 522 -2.42 17.49 -9.94
CA MET A 522 -1.50 18.23 -9.09
C MET A 522 -2.28 19.22 -8.20
N ILE A 523 -3.26 19.93 -8.76
CA ILE A 523 -4.16 20.80 -7.99
C ILE A 523 -4.96 19.97 -6.98
N ALA A 524 -5.42 18.78 -7.34
CA ALA A 524 -6.12 17.87 -6.42
C ALA A 524 -5.23 17.32 -5.29
N GLY A 525 -3.92 17.57 -5.31
CA GLY A 525 -2.98 17.03 -4.33
C GLY A 525 -2.71 15.53 -4.51
N THR A 526 -3.04 14.97 -5.68
CA THR A 526 -2.73 13.58 -6.07
C THR A 526 -1.27 13.45 -6.48
N TYR A 527 -0.77 14.41 -7.25
CA TYR A 527 0.62 14.49 -7.70
C TYR A 527 1.33 15.64 -7.00
N ARG A 528 2.61 15.43 -6.69
CA ARG A 528 3.48 16.48 -6.18
C ARG A 528 4.39 16.96 -7.31
N PRO A 529 4.65 18.27 -7.42
CA PRO A 529 5.59 18.77 -8.41
C PRO A 529 6.98 18.15 -8.18
N THR A 530 7.65 17.84 -9.29
CA THR A 530 9.05 17.35 -9.26
C THR A 530 10.00 18.54 -9.02
N GLU A 531 9.66 19.71 -9.60
CA GLU A 531 10.41 20.95 -9.45
C GLU A 531 9.44 22.12 -9.35
N GLY A 532 9.89 23.23 -8.75
CA GLY A 532 9.08 24.42 -8.57
C GLY A 532 8.21 24.38 -7.31
N ARG A 533 7.30 25.36 -7.17
CA ARG A 533 6.46 25.52 -5.98
C ARG A 533 5.01 25.82 -6.36
N MET A 534 4.08 25.14 -5.71
CA MET A 534 2.65 25.42 -5.77
C MET A 534 2.15 25.85 -4.40
N ASP A 535 1.62 27.07 -4.33
CA ASP A 535 1.05 27.64 -3.11
C ASP A 535 -0.47 27.78 -3.27
N ILE A 536 -1.17 27.56 -2.17
CA ILE A 536 -2.61 27.74 -2.05
C ILE A 536 -2.86 28.75 -0.95
N ASP A 537 -3.49 29.86 -1.30
CA ASP A 537 -3.66 31.00 -0.39
C ASP A 537 -2.32 31.43 0.25
N GLY A 538 -1.21 31.19 -0.50
CA GLY A 538 0.17 31.47 -0.17
C GLY A 538 0.82 30.45 0.80
N VAL A 539 0.16 29.35 1.15
CA VAL A 539 0.74 28.22 1.88
C VAL A 539 1.11 27.13 0.88
N GLY A 540 2.35 26.64 0.92
CA GLY A 540 2.77 25.54 0.05
C GLY A 540 1.93 24.30 0.26
N ILE A 541 1.52 23.62 -0.81
CA ILE A 541 0.70 22.41 -0.73
C ILE A 541 1.31 21.31 0.19
N SER A 542 2.63 21.26 0.27
CA SER A 542 3.33 20.31 1.14
C SER A 542 3.17 20.60 2.64
N GLN A 543 2.69 21.77 3.00
CA GLN A 543 2.47 22.20 4.38
C GLN A 543 1.04 21.92 4.87
N TYR A 544 0.09 21.73 3.95
CA TYR A 544 -1.26 21.34 4.31
C TYR A 544 -1.33 19.89 4.80
N ASP A 545 -2.24 19.64 5.75
CA ASP A 545 -2.73 18.30 5.97
C ASP A 545 -3.47 17.83 4.71
N LEU A 546 -2.99 16.74 4.13
CA LEU A 546 -3.51 16.28 2.86
C LEU A 546 -4.97 15.79 2.96
N SER A 547 -5.37 15.25 4.12
CA SER A 547 -6.76 14.87 4.37
C SER A 547 -7.67 16.09 4.42
N TYR A 548 -7.26 17.13 5.15
CA TYR A 548 -7.97 18.39 5.18
C TYR A 548 -8.02 19.04 3.80
N TYR A 549 -6.89 19.08 3.09
CA TYR A 549 -6.82 19.64 1.75
C TYR A 549 -7.80 18.96 0.79
N ARG A 550 -7.80 17.62 0.74
CA ARG A 550 -8.71 16.84 -0.11
C ARG A 550 -10.17 16.96 0.30
N SER A 551 -10.48 17.31 1.55
CA SER A 551 -11.85 17.65 1.95
C SER A 551 -12.32 18.98 1.40
N GLN A 552 -11.41 19.82 0.88
CA GLN A 552 -11.73 21.13 0.31
C GLN A 552 -11.63 21.16 -1.22
N VAL A 553 -10.97 20.18 -1.83
CA VAL A 553 -10.69 20.13 -3.28
C VAL A 553 -11.19 18.80 -3.85
N MET A 554 -12.06 18.85 -4.84
CA MET A 554 -12.59 17.66 -5.51
C MET A 554 -12.22 17.65 -6.99
N LEU A 555 -11.72 16.51 -7.47
CA LEU A 555 -11.48 16.23 -8.88
C LEU A 555 -12.52 15.24 -9.39
N LEU A 556 -13.25 15.62 -10.42
CA LEU A 556 -14.17 14.78 -11.17
C LEU A 556 -13.59 14.52 -12.56
N GLY A 557 -13.35 13.26 -12.85
CA GLY A 557 -12.88 12.81 -14.16
C GLY A 557 -14.02 12.26 -15.02
N LYS A 558 -13.69 11.90 -16.25
CA LYS A 558 -14.61 11.35 -17.26
C LYS A 558 -15.34 10.08 -16.81
N ASN A 559 -14.68 9.21 -16.06
CA ASN A 559 -15.23 7.93 -15.58
C ASN A 559 -15.31 7.94 -14.05
N PRO A 560 -16.42 8.41 -13.45
CA PRO A 560 -16.57 8.42 -12.01
C PRO A 560 -16.71 7.00 -11.45
N ILE A 561 -16.14 6.78 -10.26
CA ILE A 561 -16.18 5.50 -9.56
C ILE A 561 -17.18 5.58 -8.40
N PHE A 562 -17.96 4.52 -8.24
CA PHE A 562 -18.93 4.34 -7.17
C PHE A 562 -18.58 3.11 -6.32
N PHE A 563 -19.20 3.01 -5.17
CA PHE A 563 -19.14 1.81 -4.36
C PHE A 563 -20.43 0.99 -4.59
N LYS A 564 -20.29 -0.32 -4.65
CA LYS A 564 -21.44 -1.21 -4.75
C LYS A 564 -22.42 -0.97 -3.60
N GLY A 565 -23.67 -0.66 -3.93
CA GLY A 565 -24.71 -0.29 -2.99
C GLY A 565 -25.79 0.52 -3.67
N THR A 566 -26.66 1.17 -2.91
CA THR A 566 -27.68 2.07 -3.45
C THR A 566 -27.09 3.45 -3.80
N ILE A 567 -27.83 4.24 -4.57
CA ILE A 567 -27.51 5.67 -4.80
C ILE A 567 -27.43 6.39 -3.46
N GLU A 568 -28.38 6.14 -2.54
CA GLU A 568 -28.40 6.71 -1.20
C GLU A 568 -27.14 6.34 -0.41
N ASP A 569 -26.69 5.07 -0.44
CA ASP A 569 -25.45 4.65 0.21
C ASP A 569 -24.25 5.42 -0.30
N ASN A 570 -24.17 5.67 -1.61
CA ASN A 570 -23.07 6.42 -2.22
C ASN A 570 -23.09 7.90 -1.87
N MET A 571 -24.26 8.51 -1.69
CA MET A 571 -24.40 9.89 -1.21
C MET A 571 -24.07 9.99 0.28
N SER A 572 -24.52 9.03 1.11
CA SER A 572 -24.30 9.00 2.55
C SER A 572 -22.83 8.84 2.96
N ARG A 573 -21.96 8.37 2.06
CA ARG A 573 -20.51 8.29 2.31
C ARG A 573 -19.85 9.66 2.49
N VAL A 574 -20.47 10.70 1.97
CA VAL A 574 -19.92 12.06 2.01
C VAL A 574 -20.39 12.82 3.25
N THR A 575 -21.65 12.62 3.64
CA THR A 575 -22.22 13.21 4.85
C THR A 575 -23.29 12.28 5.45
N HIS A 576 -23.28 12.15 6.77
CA HIS A 576 -24.20 11.22 7.48
C HIS A 576 -25.61 11.79 7.68
N ASN A 577 -25.76 13.11 7.61
CA ASN A 577 -27.07 13.76 7.82
C ASN A 577 -27.46 14.56 6.56
N ILE A 578 -28.06 13.87 5.59
CA ILE A 578 -28.53 14.52 4.36
C ILE A 578 -29.99 14.94 4.55
N GLY A 579 -30.25 16.24 4.47
CA GLY A 579 -31.60 16.77 4.39
C GLY A 579 -32.25 16.37 3.06
N LYS A 580 -33.45 15.77 3.09
CA LYS A 580 -34.16 15.39 1.85
C LYS A 580 -34.33 16.57 0.88
N ASN A 581 -34.61 17.75 1.40
CA ASN A 581 -34.76 18.96 0.60
C ASN A 581 -33.44 19.43 -0.03
N GLU A 582 -32.32 19.30 0.72
CA GLU A 582 -30.97 19.63 0.24
C GLU A 582 -30.56 18.70 -0.90
N LEU A 583 -30.80 17.39 -0.73
CA LEU A 583 -30.50 16.42 -1.76
C LEU A 583 -31.32 16.63 -3.04
N ALA A 584 -32.63 16.92 -2.90
CA ALA A 584 -33.50 17.24 -4.04
C ALA A 584 -33.03 18.51 -4.77
N HIS A 585 -32.61 19.54 -4.01
CA HIS A 585 -32.07 20.77 -4.60
C HIS A 585 -30.77 20.52 -5.37
N ILE A 586 -29.85 19.71 -4.82
CA ILE A 586 -28.60 19.34 -5.48
C ILE A 586 -28.87 18.54 -6.75
N PHE A 587 -29.79 17.57 -6.72
CA PHE A 587 -30.16 16.80 -7.89
C PHE A 587 -30.76 17.65 -9.00
N ALA A 588 -31.64 18.60 -8.64
CA ALA A 588 -32.19 19.56 -9.60
C ALA A 588 -31.09 20.49 -10.19
N LEU A 589 -30.13 20.92 -9.35
CA LEU A 589 -29.02 21.79 -9.79
C LEU A 589 -28.09 21.06 -10.76
N THR A 590 -27.88 19.75 -10.58
CA THR A 590 -27.02 18.95 -11.47
C THR A 590 -27.78 18.37 -12.66
N GLY A 591 -29.13 18.35 -12.65
CA GLY A 591 -29.96 17.70 -13.65
C GLY A 591 -30.10 16.19 -13.45
N PHE A 592 -29.63 15.64 -12.31
CA PHE A 592 -29.73 14.21 -12.02
C PHE A 592 -31.18 13.78 -11.66
N ASP A 593 -32.03 14.72 -11.21
CA ASP A 593 -33.43 14.48 -10.89
C ASP A 593 -34.25 13.89 -12.05
N GLU A 594 -33.99 14.33 -13.28
CA GLU A 594 -34.63 13.76 -14.47
C GLU A 594 -34.27 12.29 -14.71
N HIS A 595 -33.04 11.90 -14.39
CA HIS A 595 -32.60 10.52 -14.46
C HIS A 595 -33.15 9.70 -13.31
N LEU A 596 -33.18 10.25 -12.10
CA LEU A 596 -33.71 9.59 -10.92
C LEU A 596 -35.19 9.21 -11.05
N GLN A 597 -36.00 10.08 -11.69
CA GLN A 597 -37.41 9.81 -11.95
C GLN A 597 -37.64 8.64 -12.90
N LYS A 598 -36.69 8.31 -13.76
CA LYS A 598 -36.76 7.17 -14.69
C LYS A 598 -36.37 5.84 -14.05
N LEU A 599 -35.77 5.88 -12.84
CA LEU A 599 -35.35 4.66 -12.15
C LEU A 599 -36.49 4.07 -11.32
N PRO A 600 -36.83 2.76 -11.44
CA PRO A 600 -37.97 2.12 -10.77
C PRO A 600 -37.92 2.23 -9.24
N GLU A 601 -36.72 2.14 -8.66
CA GLU A 601 -36.51 2.19 -7.20
C GLU A 601 -36.01 3.57 -6.73
N GLY A 602 -35.95 4.57 -7.63
CA GLY A 602 -35.46 5.92 -7.31
C GLY A 602 -34.09 5.89 -6.66
N ILE A 603 -33.93 6.57 -5.51
CA ILE A 603 -32.68 6.67 -4.76
C ILE A 603 -32.18 5.34 -4.18
N HIS A 604 -33.07 4.34 -4.03
CA HIS A 604 -32.74 3.01 -3.54
C HIS A 604 -32.23 2.07 -4.64
N THR A 605 -32.14 2.55 -5.89
CA THR A 605 -31.58 1.79 -7.02
C THR A 605 -30.16 1.38 -6.70
N LYS A 606 -29.87 0.08 -6.83
CA LYS A 606 -28.53 -0.49 -6.62
C LYS A 606 -27.67 -0.24 -7.83
N ILE A 607 -26.47 0.24 -7.61
CA ILE A 607 -25.43 0.50 -8.62
C ILE A 607 -24.17 -0.30 -8.32
N ASP A 608 -23.45 -0.66 -9.37
CA ASP A 608 -22.12 -1.26 -9.31
C ASP A 608 -21.01 -0.19 -9.31
N GLU A 609 -19.76 -0.63 -9.35
CA GLU A 609 -18.59 0.27 -9.28
C GLU A 609 -18.48 1.24 -10.47
N ASN A 610 -19.00 0.84 -11.63
CA ASN A 610 -19.01 1.63 -12.86
C ASN A 610 -20.37 2.30 -13.11
N ALA A 611 -21.34 2.12 -12.20
CA ALA A 611 -22.72 2.58 -12.35
C ALA A 611 -23.35 2.18 -13.70
N SER A 612 -23.08 0.93 -14.13
CA SER A 612 -23.57 0.40 -15.42
C SER A 612 -25.10 0.42 -15.57
N GLN A 613 -25.81 0.52 -14.45
CA GLN A 613 -27.26 0.64 -14.37
C GLN A 613 -27.77 2.05 -14.73
N LEU A 614 -26.88 3.06 -14.74
CA LEU A 614 -27.21 4.44 -15.07
C LEU A 614 -26.94 4.70 -16.55
N ALA A 615 -27.95 5.12 -17.27
CA ALA A 615 -27.85 5.41 -18.70
C ALA A 615 -27.19 6.79 -18.96
N GLY A 616 -26.43 6.89 -20.06
CA GLY A 616 -25.84 8.13 -20.53
C GLY A 616 -24.93 8.80 -19.49
N GLY A 617 -24.93 10.11 -19.43
CA GLY A 617 -24.12 10.91 -18.49
C GLY A 617 -24.59 10.90 -17.04
N ALA A 618 -25.64 10.14 -16.69
CA ALA A 618 -26.23 10.13 -15.35
C ALA A 618 -25.22 9.78 -14.23
N ALA A 619 -24.26 8.90 -14.52
CA ALA A 619 -23.17 8.60 -13.58
C ALA A 619 -22.32 9.84 -13.28
N SER A 620 -21.99 10.64 -14.28
CA SER A 620 -21.25 11.90 -14.11
C SER A 620 -22.05 12.92 -13.29
N LEU A 621 -23.37 13.07 -13.59
CA LEU A 621 -24.24 13.96 -12.83
C LEU A 621 -24.39 13.53 -11.36
N LEU A 622 -24.47 12.23 -11.09
CA LEU A 622 -24.49 11.69 -9.73
C LEU A 622 -23.16 11.98 -8.99
N ALA A 623 -22.02 11.84 -9.68
CA ALA A 623 -20.71 12.16 -9.10
C ALA A 623 -20.59 13.67 -8.79
N LEU A 624 -21.11 14.53 -9.67
CA LEU A 624 -21.18 15.98 -9.43
C LEU A 624 -22.08 16.29 -8.22
N SER A 625 -23.25 15.63 -8.15
CA SER A 625 -24.16 15.78 -7.00
C SER A 625 -23.47 15.41 -5.69
N ARG A 626 -22.69 14.31 -5.67
CA ARG A 626 -21.90 13.90 -4.52
C ARG A 626 -20.83 14.94 -4.15
N ALA A 627 -20.15 15.53 -5.13
CA ALA A 627 -19.16 16.58 -4.90
C ALA A 627 -19.78 17.87 -4.35
N LEU A 628 -20.97 18.26 -4.84
CA LEU A 628 -21.69 19.43 -4.35
C LEU A 628 -22.18 19.23 -2.92
N LEU A 629 -22.67 18.04 -2.59
CA LEU A 629 -23.10 17.68 -1.24
C LEU A 629 -21.94 17.77 -0.23
N ALA A 630 -20.73 17.42 -0.63
CA ALA A 630 -19.51 17.54 0.19
C ALA A 630 -19.07 18.99 0.45
N ASN A 631 -19.66 19.96 -0.26
CA ASN A 631 -19.37 21.39 -0.13
C ASN A 631 -17.89 21.76 -0.31
N HIS A 632 -17.21 21.16 -1.28
CA HIS A 632 -15.82 21.48 -1.61
C HIS A 632 -15.68 22.93 -2.08
N LYS A 633 -14.60 23.60 -1.70
CA LYS A 633 -14.29 25.00 -2.07
C LYS A 633 -13.66 25.11 -3.46
N VAL A 634 -13.04 24.04 -3.94
CA VAL A 634 -12.44 23.96 -5.27
C VAL A 634 -12.97 22.74 -5.97
N LEU A 635 -13.53 22.93 -7.16
CA LEU A 635 -14.05 21.87 -8.02
C LEU A 635 -13.22 21.81 -9.29
N LEU A 636 -12.67 20.68 -9.57
CA LEU A 636 -11.84 20.38 -10.74
C LEU A 636 -12.60 19.40 -11.63
N LEU A 637 -12.80 19.74 -12.87
CA LEU A 637 -13.48 18.93 -13.89
C LEU A 637 -12.49 18.53 -14.96
N ASP A 638 -12.28 17.23 -15.18
CA ASP A 638 -11.37 16.70 -16.20
C ASP A 638 -12.17 15.94 -17.27
N GLU A 639 -12.44 16.61 -18.38
CA GLU A 639 -13.27 16.09 -19.49
C GLU A 639 -14.62 15.53 -19.00
N PHE A 640 -15.14 16.14 -17.95
CA PHE A 640 -16.32 15.67 -17.24
C PHE A 640 -17.57 15.67 -18.10
N ALA A 641 -17.71 16.71 -18.94
CA ALA A 641 -18.88 16.92 -19.78
C ALA A 641 -18.93 16.02 -21.03
N ASP A 642 -17.85 15.36 -21.38
CA ASP A 642 -17.76 14.50 -22.59
C ASP A 642 -18.79 13.36 -22.61
N SER A 643 -19.21 12.91 -21.43
CA SER A 643 -20.21 11.83 -21.27
C SER A 643 -21.66 12.31 -21.27
N LEU A 644 -21.89 13.64 -21.27
CA LEU A 644 -23.21 14.26 -21.21
C LEU A 644 -23.77 14.48 -22.63
N ASP A 645 -25.06 14.31 -22.80
CA ASP A 645 -25.75 14.78 -24.00
C ASP A 645 -25.80 16.31 -24.05
N ILE A 646 -26.03 16.85 -25.25
CA ILE A 646 -25.95 18.29 -25.53
C ILE A 646 -26.94 19.08 -24.67
N ASP A 647 -28.17 18.61 -24.51
CA ASP A 647 -29.21 19.32 -23.75
C ASP A 647 -28.88 19.37 -22.25
N THR A 648 -28.44 18.25 -21.70
CA THR A 648 -27.97 18.15 -20.29
C THR A 648 -26.75 19.04 -20.06
N ARG A 649 -25.83 19.10 -21.02
CA ARG A 649 -24.65 19.94 -20.95
C ARG A 649 -25.00 21.43 -20.91
N ILE A 650 -25.88 21.88 -21.78
CA ILE A 650 -26.33 23.30 -21.82
C ILE A 650 -26.99 23.68 -20.48
N LYS A 651 -27.93 22.85 -19.98
CA LYS A 651 -28.56 23.07 -18.67
C LYS A 651 -27.54 23.17 -17.52
N LEU A 652 -26.54 22.31 -17.54
CA LEU A 652 -25.49 22.30 -16.51
C LEU A 652 -24.61 23.55 -16.60
N GLN A 653 -24.30 24.03 -17.81
CA GLN A 653 -23.53 25.27 -18.01
C GLN A 653 -24.26 26.49 -17.46
N ASP A 654 -25.56 26.60 -17.66
CA ASP A 654 -26.38 27.68 -17.07
C ASP A 654 -26.29 27.61 -15.54
N ASN A 655 -26.29 26.43 -14.96
CA ASN A 655 -26.18 26.23 -13.52
C ASN A 655 -24.75 26.41 -12.97
N PHE A 656 -23.70 26.35 -13.81
CA PHE A 656 -22.32 26.56 -13.36
C PHE A 656 -22.06 27.93 -12.74
N SER A 657 -22.78 28.97 -13.15
CA SER A 657 -22.71 30.28 -12.51
C SER A 657 -23.17 30.22 -11.04
N THR A 658 -24.22 29.46 -10.75
CA THR A 658 -24.72 29.21 -9.41
C THR A 658 -23.78 28.30 -8.62
N ILE A 659 -23.28 27.23 -9.23
CA ILE A 659 -22.32 26.29 -8.63
C ILE A 659 -21.01 26.99 -8.27
N ALA A 660 -20.52 27.89 -9.12
CA ALA A 660 -19.25 28.61 -8.93
C ALA A 660 -19.35 29.84 -8.02
N SER A 661 -20.55 30.28 -7.60
CA SER A 661 -20.72 31.48 -6.81
C SER A 661 -19.91 31.52 -5.52
N ASP A 662 -19.73 30.36 -4.86
CA ASP A 662 -19.02 30.21 -3.60
C ASP A 662 -17.72 29.40 -3.68
N ARG A 663 -17.32 28.97 -4.88
CA ARG A 663 -16.18 28.06 -5.08
C ARG A 663 -15.37 28.39 -6.30
N THR A 664 -14.11 27.98 -6.33
CA THR A 664 -13.24 28.06 -7.52
C THR A 664 -13.51 26.84 -8.41
N LEU A 665 -13.87 27.09 -9.66
CA LEU A 665 -14.10 26.04 -10.67
C LEU A 665 -12.94 26.02 -11.67
N VAL A 666 -12.31 24.89 -11.85
CA VAL A 666 -11.30 24.68 -12.91
C VAL A 666 -11.78 23.55 -13.81
N ASP A 667 -12.05 23.87 -15.06
CA ASP A 667 -12.59 22.95 -16.05
C ASP A 667 -11.56 22.70 -17.15
N ALA A 668 -11.16 21.45 -17.33
CA ALA A 668 -10.20 21.05 -18.36
C ALA A 668 -10.90 20.35 -19.51
N GLN A 669 -10.75 20.91 -20.69
CA GLN A 669 -11.43 20.42 -21.90
C GLN A 669 -10.46 20.09 -23.02
N ASN A 670 -10.83 19.08 -23.84
CA ASN A 670 -10.15 18.72 -25.07
C ASN A 670 -10.66 19.54 -26.26
N VAL A 671 -9.79 19.78 -27.21
CA VAL A 671 -10.08 20.55 -28.45
C VAL A 671 -11.02 19.83 -29.43
N ILE A 672 -11.34 18.56 -29.21
CA ILE A 672 -12.04 17.70 -30.19
C ILE A 672 -13.57 17.73 -30.03
N SER A 673 -14.08 18.29 -28.95
CA SER A 673 -15.52 18.44 -28.71
C SER A 673 -15.93 19.90 -28.86
N HIS A 674 -17.16 20.19 -29.33
CA HIS A 674 -17.80 21.50 -29.48
C HIS A 674 -17.87 22.32 -28.17
N GLU A 675 -16.76 22.46 -27.45
CA GLU A 675 -16.71 22.84 -26.05
C GLU A 675 -16.02 24.17 -25.79
N LEU A 676 -15.28 24.71 -26.78
CA LEU A 676 -14.61 26.01 -26.62
C LEU A 676 -15.62 27.15 -26.46
N ASP A 677 -16.79 27.05 -27.09
CA ASP A 677 -17.87 28.02 -26.88
C ASP A 677 -18.38 28.02 -25.43
N SER A 678 -18.36 26.87 -24.78
CA SER A 678 -18.82 26.71 -23.42
C SER A 678 -17.95 27.45 -22.39
N ILE A 679 -16.66 27.57 -22.65
CA ILE A 679 -15.69 28.26 -21.78
C ILE A 679 -15.44 29.72 -22.18
N SER A 680 -16.03 30.19 -23.26
CA SER A 680 -15.88 31.58 -23.73
C SER A 680 -16.23 32.60 -22.66
N ASN A 681 -17.21 32.26 -21.79
CA ASN A 681 -17.69 33.08 -20.70
C ASN A 681 -16.93 32.90 -19.36
N TYR A 682 -15.79 32.16 -19.38
CA TYR A 682 -15.00 31.93 -18.16
C TYR A 682 -14.13 33.16 -17.85
N ASP A 683 -13.85 33.36 -16.57
CA ASP A 683 -13.06 34.51 -16.10
C ASP A 683 -11.63 34.46 -16.64
N LYS A 684 -11.08 33.28 -16.81
CA LYS A 684 -9.74 33.06 -17.32
C LYS A 684 -9.65 31.72 -18.08
N ILE A 685 -8.91 31.73 -19.18
CA ILE A 685 -8.57 30.51 -19.95
C ILE A 685 -7.05 30.35 -19.96
N ILE A 686 -6.58 29.15 -19.71
CA ILE A 686 -5.16 28.74 -19.74
C ILE A 686 -4.99 27.77 -20.89
N VAL A 687 -4.13 28.11 -21.84
CA VAL A 687 -3.83 27.29 -23.00
C VAL A 687 -2.54 26.51 -22.74
N LEU A 688 -2.65 25.17 -22.72
CA LEU A 688 -1.52 24.25 -22.56
C LEU A 688 -1.14 23.63 -23.90
N ASP A 689 0.14 23.61 -24.22
CA ASP A 689 0.71 22.83 -25.29
C ASP A 689 2.03 22.20 -24.83
N ARG A 690 2.16 20.86 -25.04
CA ARG A 690 3.36 20.08 -24.69
C ARG A 690 3.90 20.37 -23.28
N GLY A 691 3.00 20.45 -22.32
CA GLY A 691 3.34 20.69 -20.91
C GLY A 691 3.73 22.12 -20.56
N LYS A 692 3.47 23.10 -21.44
CA LYS A 692 3.76 24.53 -21.21
C LYS A 692 2.52 25.36 -21.32
N VAL A 693 2.45 26.48 -20.57
CA VAL A 693 1.44 27.52 -20.79
C VAL A 693 1.88 28.36 -22.00
N VAL A 694 1.13 28.30 -23.08
CA VAL A 694 1.37 29.06 -24.32
C VAL A 694 0.48 30.29 -24.44
N GLY A 695 -0.61 30.38 -23.65
CA GLY A 695 -1.48 31.53 -23.58
C GLY A 695 -2.28 31.53 -22.29
N GLN A 696 -2.62 32.71 -21.77
CA GLN A 696 -3.53 32.89 -20.64
C GLN A 696 -4.26 34.23 -20.77
N GLY A 697 -5.55 34.25 -20.46
CA GLY A 697 -6.38 35.45 -20.55
C GLY A 697 -7.86 35.14 -20.75
N LYS A 698 -8.65 36.11 -21.12
CA LYS A 698 -10.04 35.95 -21.54
C LYS A 698 -10.10 35.46 -23.00
N HIS A 699 -11.21 34.86 -23.39
CA HIS A 699 -11.48 34.35 -24.72
C HIS A 699 -11.09 35.36 -25.84
N GLU A 700 -11.60 36.61 -25.77
CA GLU A 700 -11.31 37.67 -26.74
C GLU A 700 -9.82 38.00 -26.87
N GLN A 701 -9.09 37.97 -25.75
CA GLN A 701 -7.65 38.23 -25.73
C GLN A 701 -6.84 37.09 -26.37
N LEU A 702 -7.28 35.84 -26.14
CA LEU A 702 -6.61 34.66 -26.66
C LEU A 702 -6.80 34.47 -28.14
N ILE A 703 -7.95 34.85 -28.70
CA ILE A 703 -8.18 34.88 -30.14
C ILE A 703 -7.14 35.77 -30.85
N ILE A 704 -6.79 36.88 -30.26
CA ILE A 704 -5.85 37.86 -30.82
C ILE A 704 -4.40 37.42 -30.59
N ASN A 705 -4.06 36.98 -29.38
CA ASN A 705 -2.69 36.87 -28.93
C ASN A 705 -2.15 35.45 -28.89
N CYS A 706 -2.97 34.39 -29.03
CA CYS A 706 -2.54 33.02 -28.96
C CYS A 706 -2.85 32.23 -30.23
N GLU A 707 -1.80 31.98 -31.01
CA GLU A 707 -1.88 31.22 -32.28
C GLU A 707 -2.48 29.81 -32.06
N VAL A 708 -2.03 29.11 -31.02
CA VAL A 708 -2.50 27.76 -30.69
C VAL A 708 -4.01 27.78 -30.38
N TYR A 709 -4.49 28.76 -29.62
CA TYR A 709 -5.91 28.88 -29.29
C TYR A 709 -6.75 29.14 -30.55
N ARG A 710 -6.29 30.01 -31.45
CA ARG A 710 -6.95 30.31 -32.70
C ARG A 710 -7.07 29.09 -33.62
N GLN A 711 -5.97 28.33 -33.74
CA GLN A 711 -5.98 27.09 -34.51
C GLN A 711 -6.94 26.05 -33.96
N MET A 712 -7.16 26.07 -32.63
CA MET A 712 -8.14 25.21 -31.95
C MET A 712 -9.56 25.59 -32.35
N LEU A 713 -9.89 26.86 -32.31
CA LEU A 713 -11.22 27.39 -32.72
C LEU A 713 -11.51 27.12 -34.20
N GLU A 714 -10.56 27.38 -35.08
CA GLU A 714 -10.72 27.08 -36.51
C GLU A 714 -10.97 25.61 -36.83
N LYS A 715 -10.38 24.70 -36.03
CA LYS A 715 -10.65 23.26 -36.16
C LYS A 715 -12.04 22.88 -35.68
N GLU A 716 -12.49 23.50 -34.59
CA GLU A 716 -13.84 23.27 -34.06
C GLU A 716 -14.92 23.78 -35.00
N GLU A 717 -14.77 24.99 -35.57
CA GLU A 717 -15.67 25.53 -36.57
C GLU A 717 -15.76 24.65 -37.81
N LYS A 718 -14.64 24.09 -38.27
CA LYS A 718 -14.62 23.15 -39.40
C LYS A 718 -15.34 21.85 -39.10
N LEU A 719 -15.21 21.32 -37.91
CA LEU A 719 -15.86 20.08 -37.48
C LEU A 719 -17.37 20.30 -37.29
N SER A 720 -17.80 21.42 -36.73
CA SER A 720 -19.23 21.78 -36.60
C SER A 720 -19.89 21.95 -38.00
N ALA A 721 -19.22 22.60 -38.92
CA ALA A 721 -19.72 22.75 -40.31
C ALA A 721 -19.85 21.41 -41.06
N ILE A 722 -18.98 20.44 -40.81
CA ILE A 722 -19.08 19.08 -41.33
C ILE A 722 -20.25 18.31 -40.72
N GLY A 723 -20.42 18.40 -39.38
CA GLY A 723 -21.54 17.77 -38.65
C GLY A 723 -22.91 18.30 -39.08
N GLU A 724 -23.03 19.61 -39.28
CA GLU A 724 -24.25 20.22 -39.84
C GLU A 724 -24.56 19.77 -41.25
N SER A 725 -23.54 19.60 -42.10
CA SER A 725 -23.71 19.10 -43.46
C SER A 725 -24.17 17.61 -43.49
N GLU A 726 -23.67 16.78 -42.63
CA GLU A 726 -24.08 15.36 -42.50
C GLU A 726 -25.50 15.24 -41.96
N THR A 727 -25.88 16.06 -40.96
CA THR A 727 -27.25 16.10 -40.42
C THR A 727 -28.25 16.61 -41.47
N ALA A 728 -27.88 17.57 -42.28
CA ALA A 728 -28.71 18.07 -43.38
C ALA A 728 -28.89 17.04 -44.50
N VAL A 729 -27.85 16.23 -44.79
CA VAL A 729 -27.92 15.11 -45.73
C VAL A 729 -28.80 13.97 -45.19
N THR A 730 -28.65 13.63 -43.91
CA THR A 730 -29.44 12.59 -43.29
C THR A 730 -30.93 12.96 -43.18
N LYS A 731 -31.22 14.25 -42.92
CA LYS A 731 -32.58 14.78 -42.91
C LYS A 731 -33.22 14.79 -44.30
N LYS A 732 -32.45 15.10 -45.33
CA LYS A 732 -32.89 15.00 -46.74
C LYS A 732 -33.17 13.56 -47.14
N ILE A 733 -32.38 12.61 -46.70
CA ILE A 733 -32.60 11.17 -46.98
C ILE A 733 -33.86 10.68 -46.26
N SER A 734 -34.09 11.06 -45.02
CA SER A 734 -35.28 10.71 -44.28
C SER A 734 -36.58 11.33 -44.80
N ASP A 735 -36.50 12.50 -45.43
CA ASP A 735 -37.64 13.17 -46.07
C ASP A 735 -37.96 12.56 -47.44
N VAL A 736 -36.96 12.05 -48.17
CA VAL A 736 -37.15 11.34 -49.46
C VAL A 736 -37.78 9.96 -49.24
N ASP A 737 -37.49 9.31 -48.09
CA ASP A 737 -38.13 8.02 -47.76
C ASP A 737 -39.59 8.17 -47.24
N LYS A 738 -40.01 9.36 -46.80
CA LYS A 738 -41.40 9.61 -46.42
C LYS A 738 -42.34 9.93 -47.58
N ASP A 739 -41.81 10.36 -48.72
CA ASP A 739 -42.61 10.62 -49.92
C ASP A 739 -42.78 9.41 -50.84
N ASN A 740 -42.14 8.26 -50.51
CA ASN A 740 -42.18 7.03 -51.30
C ASN A 740 -42.91 5.86 -50.58
N PHE A 741 -43.71 6.13 -49.51
CA PHE A 741 -44.59 5.14 -48.88
C PHE A 741 -46.04 5.60 -48.89
#